data_4b2efee163b10c4adc591b0a8474ef47
#
_entry.id   4b2efee163b10c4adc591b0a8474ef47
#
_cell.length_a   1.000
_cell.length_b   1.000
_cell.length_c   1.000
_cell.angle_alpha   90.00
_cell.angle_beta   90.00
_cell.angle_gamma   90.00
#
_symmetry.space_group_name_H-M   'P 1'
#
loop_
_entity.id
_entity.type
_entity.pdbx_description
1 polymer ?
#
loop_
_entity_poly.entity_id
_entity_poly.type
_entity_poly.pdbx_seq_one_letter_code
_entity_poly.pdbx_strand_id
1 'polypeptide(L)'
;MNNNGTTNETDRKLNKEADMPGTGENKKFTINISVRNLVEFIMRSGDIDNRTAGAMSKQAMAEGTKMHKKIQGRMGIEYKAEVTLKIALEYDNYCINLEGRADGIIAEDIVVVDEIKSMYADVMKFTEAQQVHQAQAMCYAYIYAKQHNLDKICVQMTYCNLDTEEIKRFRTVYTFEEIEVWFESVMAEYIRWADYIADEQKRKMDSIQHLEFPFEYRNGQRNIVVSVYKSILAKRNMFIQAPTGVGKTISTIYPAVRAVGTGEVDKIFYLTAKTITRTVAEEAFEVLRRNGLHFRTVTLTAKEKICPCDETICNPDKCKRAKGHFDRVNSAIYEVITHESSITREVIEKYADEYEVCPFEMSLDISNFMDGVICDYNYVFDPYAKLKRYFTEGITGKYAFLVDEAHNLVERAREMYSAILTKEDFLSCKKIVKDRSKRVSNALDKCNREMLSLKRMCIGTSDRYSYTILDETEDLVLSLLRLQTTLEKFLDDNKEFDKRDEVLELYFAVRTYLDIYELVDSKYVIYSDFNEKGEFFVKLFCVNPSGNLQDCMQTGIATMFFSATLLPVNYYKELLSGDIDDYAIYIDSPFDTHKRLVSICKDVSSKYTRRNENEYIRMLNIIREVVSGCDGNYMVFFPSYKMLEDIYELAIREGFTEEYEVFCQTGSMKEKEKEEFLATFDVDRDKSLIGFCVLGGIFSEGIDLKNERLIGSIIIGTGLPMVCSEREILKNYYDENNRNGFDYAYRYPGMNKVLQAAGRVIRTDEDYGVISLLDERFLRRDYRQLFPREWNDVKVIDSKNAGEIVRHFWKYV
;
A
#
# COMPACT_ATOMS: atom_id res chain seq x y z
N MET A 1 -15.70 -38.05 31.50
CA MET A 1 -14.63 -38.21 32.52
C MET A 1 -13.32 -37.79 31.86
N ASN A 2 -12.77 -36.70 32.34
CA ASN A 2 -11.40 -36.24 32.22
C ASN A 2 -10.72 -36.12 30.85
N ASN A 3 -10.75 -34.88 30.33
CA ASN A 3 -9.70 -34.34 29.46
C ASN A 3 -9.44 -32.86 29.81
N ASN A 4 -8.94 -32.62 31.02
CA ASN A 4 -8.57 -31.28 31.52
C ASN A 4 -7.08 -31.24 31.93
N GLY A 5 -6.19 -31.89 31.16
CA GLY A 5 -4.77 -32.00 31.55
C GLY A 5 -3.73 -31.47 30.59
N THR A 6 -4.11 -31.10 29.36
CA THR A 6 -3.12 -30.76 28.30
C THR A 6 -2.97 -29.27 27.98
N THR A 7 -3.84 -28.40 28.52
CA THR A 7 -3.84 -26.96 28.22
C THR A 7 -2.77 -26.17 28.98
N ASN A 8 -2.33 -26.65 30.16
CA ASN A 8 -1.38 -25.92 31.00
C ASN A 8 0.11 -26.14 30.67
N GLU A 9 0.45 -27.16 29.89
CA GLU A 9 1.86 -27.45 29.58
C GLU A 9 2.38 -26.70 28.33
N THR A 10 1.49 -26.40 27.40
CA THR A 10 1.84 -25.66 26.18
C THR A 10 1.90 -24.15 26.42
N ASP A 11 1.06 -23.62 27.33
CA ASP A 11 1.16 -22.22 27.77
C ASP A 11 2.40 -21.98 28.65
N ARG A 12 2.77 -22.97 29.45
CA ARG A 12 4.06 -22.97 30.15
C ARG A 12 5.26 -23.12 29.21
N LYS A 13 5.12 -23.78 28.04
CA LYS A 13 6.16 -23.87 27.03
C LYS A 13 6.27 -22.58 26.19
N LEU A 14 5.18 -21.93 25.82
CA LEU A 14 5.22 -20.60 25.18
C LEU A 14 5.79 -19.54 26.14
N ASN A 15 5.51 -19.64 27.42
CA ASN A 15 6.13 -18.81 28.46
C ASN A 15 7.54 -19.27 28.86
N LYS A 16 7.92 -20.54 28.60
CA LYS A 16 9.27 -21.07 28.85
C LYS A 16 10.19 -21.05 27.64
N GLU A 17 9.66 -21.07 26.41
CA GLU A 17 10.45 -20.85 25.18
C GLU A 17 10.67 -19.35 24.94
N ALA A 18 9.97 -18.48 25.67
CA ALA A 18 10.27 -17.06 25.87
C ALA A 18 11.19 -16.77 27.06
N ASP A 19 11.82 -17.79 27.66
CA ASP A 19 12.97 -17.58 28.51
C ASP A 19 14.06 -16.93 27.64
N MET A 20 14.17 -15.62 27.77
CA MET A 20 15.22 -14.81 27.19
C MET A 20 16.57 -15.49 27.43
N PRO A 21 17.48 -15.51 26.46
CA PRO A 21 18.87 -15.83 26.77
C PRO A 21 19.30 -14.92 27.91
N GLY A 22 19.71 -15.54 29.01
CA GLY A 22 20.02 -14.90 30.26
C GLY A 22 20.82 -13.63 30.04
N THR A 23 20.54 -12.65 30.85
CA THR A 23 21.28 -11.39 31.04
C THR A 23 22.79 -11.61 31.05
N GLY A 24 23.33 -11.80 29.84
CA GLY A 24 24.74 -11.66 29.60
C GLY A 24 25.00 -10.18 29.38
N GLU A 25 25.82 -9.60 30.26
CA GLU A 25 26.37 -8.25 30.27
C GLU A 25 25.39 -7.15 29.81
N ASN A 26 25.18 -6.15 30.64
CA ASN A 26 24.36 -4.93 30.39
C ASN A 26 24.79 -4.22 29.10
N LYS A 27 24.41 -4.75 27.94
CA LYS A 27 24.60 -4.08 26.66
C LYS A 27 23.68 -2.88 26.63
N LYS A 28 24.24 -1.69 26.75
CA LYS A 28 23.51 -0.43 26.57
C LYS A 28 22.77 -0.44 25.22
N PHE A 29 21.59 0.15 25.19
CA PHE A 29 20.86 0.37 23.94
C PHE A 29 21.74 1.17 22.97
N THR A 30 21.76 0.78 21.72
CA THR A 30 22.61 1.42 20.71
C THR A 30 21.76 2.09 19.63
N ILE A 31 21.97 3.38 19.45
CA ILE A 31 21.37 4.19 18.39
C ILE A 31 22.38 4.32 17.27
N ASN A 32 22.09 3.74 16.10
CA ASN A 32 22.94 3.86 14.91
C ASN A 32 22.38 4.96 14.01
N ILE A 33 23.18 5.96 13.70
CA ILE A 33 22.80 7.06 12.80
C ILE A 33 23.96 7.40 11.88
N SER A 34 23.65 7.68 10.60
CA SER A 34 24.67 8.21 9.70
C SER A 34 24.87 9.71 9.91
N VAL A 35 26.10 10.20 9.65
CA VAL A 35 26.41 11.62 9.67
C VAL A 35 25.43 12.42 8.81
N ARG A 36 25.13 11.92 7.62
CA ARG A 36 24.18 12.55 6.71
C ARG A 36 22.79 12.67 7.34
N ASN A 37 22.25 11.58 7.88
CA ASN A 37 20.91 11.58 8.48
C ASN A 37 20.84 12.48 9.71
N LEU A 38 21.89 12.52 10.53
CA LEU A 38 21.99 13.42 11.68
C LEU A 38 21.88 14.88 11.24
N VAL A 39 22.72 15.29 10.29
CA VAL A 39 22.79 16.68 9.83
C VAL A 39 21.52 17.08 9.08
N GLU A 40 21.04 16.25 8.16
CA GLU A 40 19.80 16.51 7.42
C GLU A 40 18.60 16.60 8.36
N PHE A 41 18.58 15.86 9.46
CA PHE A 41 17.49 15.91 10.44
C PHE A 41 17.56 17.15 11.35
N ILE A 42 18.73 17.46 11.91
CA ILE A 42 18.87 18.56 12.88
C ILE A 42 18.90 19.93 12.20
N MET A 43 19.56 20.04 11.05
CA MET A 43 19.82 21.31 10.38
C MET A 43 18.91 21.57 9.16
N ARG A 44 17.89 20.77 8.97
CA ARG A 44 16.94 21.02 7.89
C ARG A 44 16.22 22.36 8.08
N SER A 45 16.08 23.10 7.01
CA SER A 45 15.42 24.42 7.00
C SER A 45 14.78 24.69 5.66
N GLY A 46 13.86 25.69 5.62
CA GLY A 46 13.25 26.19 4.38
C GLY A 46 11.93 25.52 4.02
N ASP A 47 11.65 25.48 2.73
CA ASP A 47 10.32 25.24 2.18
C ASP A 47 10.16 23.86 1.54
N ILE A 48 8.93 23.36 1.49
CA ILE A 48 8.55 22.31 0.53
C ILE A 48 8.31 22.99 -0.83
N ASP A 49 9.05 22.58 -1.87
CA ASP A 49 8.84 23.05 -3.23
C ASP A 49 8.90 21.90 -4.24
N ASN A 50 7.75 21.51 -4.79
CA ASN A 50 7.64 20.44 -5.77
C ASN A 50 7.94 20.88 -7.23
N ARG A 51 8.19 22.17 -7.48
CA ARG A 51 8.53 22.68 -8.82
C ARG A 51 9.91 22.22 -9.29
N THR A 52 10.77 21.83 -8.35
CA THR A 52 12.14 21.36 -8.59
C THR A 52 12.27 19.84 -8.56
N ALA A 53 11.16 19.10 -8.51
CA ALA A 53 11.12 17.65 -8.31
C ALA A 53 11.69 16.80 -9.48
N GLY A 54 12.10 17.41 -10.59
CA GLY A 54 12.78 16.73 -11.71
C GLY A 54 14.23 16.29 -11.44
N ALA A 55 14.88 16.90 -10.44
CA ALA A 55 16.34 16.77 -10.27
C ALA A 55 16.83 15.47 -9.60
N MET A 56 15.95 14.56 -9.15
CA MET A 56 16.33 13.31 -8.51
C MET A 56 15.91 12.08 -9.32
N SER A 57 16.18 12.08 -10.62
CA SER A 57 16.05 10.85 -11.42
C SER A 57 17.15 9.85 -11.05
N LYS A 58 16.91 8.54 -11.20
CA LYS A 58 17.96 7.50 -11.08
C LYS A 58 19.19 7.86 -11.93
N GLN A 59 18.95 8.50 -13.07
CA GLN A 59 19.99 8.98 -13.97
C GLN A 59 20.85 10.08 -13.31
N ALA A 60 20.23 11.08 -12.65
CA ALA A 60 20.96 12.13 -11.96
C ALA A 60 21.82 11.59 -10.80
N MET A 61 21.34 10.57 -10.07
CA MET A 61 22.13 9.88 -9.05
C MET A 61 23.30 9.11 -9.66
N ALA A 62 23.08 8.41 -10.77
CA ALA A 62 24.11 7.67 -11.48
C ALA A 62 25.17 8.61 -12.10
N GLU A 63 24.74 9.74 -12.67
CA GLU A 63 25.63 10.79 -13.19
C GLU A 63 26.42 11.46 -12.07
N GLY A 64 25.77 11.75 -10.93
CA GLY A 64 26.44 12.25 -9.71
C GLY A 64 27.53 11.30 -9.23
N THR A 65 27.25 10.02 -9.13
CA THR A 65 28.24 8.99 -8.72
C THR A 65 29.40 8.92 -9.71
N LYS A 66 29.14 8.99 -11.03
CA LYS A 66 30.20 9.01 -12.05
C LYS A 66 31.04 10.29 -11.93
N MET A 67 30.38 11.41 -11.63
CA MET A 67 31.07 12.69 -11.47
C MET A 67 31.97 12.70 -10.22
N HIS A 68 31.51 12.17 -9.08
CA HIS A 68 32.34 12.01 -7.88
C HIS A 68 33.60 11.20 -8.20
N LYS A 69 33.48 10.01 -8.82
CA LYS A 69 34.63 9.20 -9.23
C LYS A 69 35.56 9.92 -10.20
N LYS A 70 35.01 10.73 -11.10
CA LYS A 70 35.80 11.52 -12.05
C LYS A 70 36.60 12.63 -11.35
N ILE A 71 35.98 13.31 -10.38
CA ILE A 71 36.66 14.34 -9.58
C ILE A 71 37.74 13.69 -8.72
N GLN A 72 37.41 12.62 -7.97
CA GLN A 72 38.36 11.87 -7.15
C GLN A 72 39.55 11.35 -7.96
N GLY A 73 39.29 10.81 -9.17
CA GLY A 73 40.36 10.32 -10.08
C GLY A 73 41.26 11.40 -10.67
N ARG A 74 40.87 12.68 -10.61
CA ARG A 74 41.71 13.82 -11.03
C ARG A 74 42.54 14.43 -9.89
N MET A 75 42.29 13.96 -8.64
CA MET A 75 43.04 14.41 -7.48
C MET A 75 44.39 13.73 -7.42
N GLY A 76 45.36 14.37 -6.77
CA GLY A 76 46.73 13.86 -6.64
C GLY A 76 46.87 12.63 -5.73
N ILE A 77 48.10 12.14 -5.59
CA ILE A 77 48.41 10.94 -4.80
C ILE A 77 48.11 11.08 -3.30
N GLU A 78 48.05 12.32 -2.81
CA GLU A 78 47.71 12.67 -1.42
C GLU A 78 46.23 12.58 -1.12
N TYR A 79 45.38 12.29 -2.13
CA TYR A 79 43.92 12.18 -1.97
C TYR A 79 43.52 10.74 -1.71
N LYS A 80 42.95 10.50 -0.53
CA LYS A 80 42.35 9.21 -0.17
C LYS A 80 40.82 9.29 -0.29
N ALA A 81 40.28 8.65 -1.35
CA ALA A 81 38.85 8.62 -1.61
C ALA A 81 38.06 7.69 -0.69
N GLU A 82 36.78 8.01 -0.46
CA GLU A 82 35.79 7.13 0.17
C GLU A 82 36.21 6.62 1.57
N VAL A 83 36.60 7.53 2.45
CA VAL A 83 37.10 7.19 3.78
C VAL A 83 35.94 7.00 4.77
N THR A 84 35.79 5.78 5.29
CA THR A 84 34.81 5.46 6.34
C THR A 84 35.26 6.01 7.69
N LEU A 85 34.41 6.76 8.33
CA LEU A 85 34.61 7.39 9.63
C LEU A 85 33.52 6.95 10.60
N LYS A 86 33.89 6.62 11.83
CA LYS A 86 32.96 6.14 12.86
C LYS A 86 33.38 6.68 14.22
N ILE A 87 32.39 7.04 15.05
CA ILE A 87 32.63 7.40 16.45
C ILE A 87 31.47 6.84 17.29
N ALA A 88 31.81 6.29 18.46
CA ALA A 88 30.86 5.89 19.48
C ALA A 88 30.84 6.93 20.58
N LEU A 89 29.65 7.45 20.87
CA LEU A 89 29.43 8.45 21.94
C LEU A 89 28.64 7.76 23.05
N GLU A 90 29.30 7.59 24.20
CA GLU A 90 28.73 6.88 25.34
C GLU A 90 27.94 7.84 26.23
N TYR A 91 26.72 7.45 26.57
CA TYR A 91 25.84 8.10 27.56
C TYR A 91 25.46 7.10 28.64
N ASP A 92 24.77 7.54 29.69
CA ASP A 92 24.48 6.69 30.85
C ASP A 92 23.64 5.44 30.47
N ASN A 93 22.60 5.61 29.66
CA ASN A 93 21.64 4.55 29.34
C ASN A 93 21.78 3.99 27.92
N TYR A 94 22.52 4.65 27.05
CA TYR A 94 22.66 4.25 25.63
C TYR A 94 24.02 4.67 25.05
N CYS A 95 24.29 4.21 23.83
CA CYS A 95 25.43 4.62 23.02
C CYS A 95 24.94 5.09 21.66
N ILE A 96 25.46 6.19 21.12
CA ILE A 96 25.21 6.65 19.76
C ILE A 96 26.40 6.27 18.90
N ASN A 97 26.19 5.40 17.93
CA ASN A 97 27.15 5.11 16.87
C ASN A 97 26.87 6.05 15.70
N LEU A 98 27.75 7.01 15.50
CA LEU A 98 27.73 7.91 14.37
C LEU A 98 28.73 7.43 13.32
N GLU A 99 28.26 7.14 12.12
CA GLU A 99 29.13 6.68 11.03
C GLU A 99 28.82 7.37 9.72
N GLY A 100 29.80 7.42 8.84
CA GLY A 100 29.63 7.90 7.49
C GLY A 100 30.89 7.75 6.67
N ARG A 101 30.81 8.16 5.43
CA ARG A 101 31.89 8.03 4.46
C ARG A 101 32.15 9.39 3.84
N ALA A 102 33.32 9.97 4.17
CA ALA A 102 33.80 11.19 3.56
C ALA A 102 34.22 10.93 2.11
N ASP A 103 33.88 11.80 1.18
CA ASP A 103 34.25 11.66 -0.23
C ASP A 103 35.75 11.64 -0.43
N GLY A 104 36.49 12.40 0.39
CA GLY A 104 37.94 12.35 0.36
C GLY A 104 38.64 13.00 1.55
N ILE A 105 39.86 12.51 1.80
CA ILE A 105 40.82 13.11 2.74
C ILE A 105 42.09 13.45 1.96
N ILE A 106 42.62 14.68 2.07
CA ILE A 106 43.82 15.16 1.41
C ILE A 106 44.90 15.34 2.49
N ALA A 107 46.03 14.69 2.30
CA ALA A 107 47.18 14.80 3.18
C ALA A 107 48.04 16.03 2.78
N GLU A 108 47.66 17.20 3.28
CA GLU A 108 48.41 18.46 3.17
C GLU A 108 49.00 18.81 4.53
N ASP A 109 49.74 19.91 4.65
CA ASP A 109 50.28 20.44 5.93
C ASP A 109 49.16 20.56 6.99
N ILE A 110 47.98 20.98 6.56
CA ILE A 110 46.75 20.89 7.31
C ILE A 110 45.87 19.91 6.55
N VAL A 111 45.53 18.76 7.19
CA VAL A 111 44.67 17.73 6.56
C VAL A 111 43.34 18.34 6.13
N VAL A 112 42.90 18.01 4.91
CA VAL A 112 41.63 18.51 4.33
C VAL A 112 40.65 17.36 4.20
N VAL A 113 39.45 17.58 4.73
CA VAL A 113 38.26 16.73 4.48
C VAL A 113 37.49 17.34 3.32
N ASP A 114 37.35 16.60 2.23
CA ASP A 114 36.66 17.01 1.01
C ASP A 114 35.29 16.33 0.91
N GLU A 115 34.25 17.13 0.74
CA GLU A 115 32.87 16.67 0.49
C GLU A 115 32.44 17.19 -0.87
N ILE A 116 32.04 16.28 -1.76
CA ILE A 116 31.68 16.58 -3.15
C ILE A 116 30.17 16.59 -3.31
N LYS A 117 29.66 17.65 -3.91
CA LYS A 117 28.21 17.78 -4.25
C LYS A 117 28.06 18.09 -5.73
N SER A 118 27.43 17.15 -6.46
CA SER A 118 27.12 17.32 -7.89
C SER A 118 25.69 17.76 -8.09
N MET A 119 25.46 18.75 -8.93
CA MET A 119 24.12 19.32 -9.18
C MET A 119 24.04 19.97 -10.57
N TYR A 120 22.83 20.21 -11.04
CA TYR A 120 22.60 20.95 -12.30
C TYR A 120 22.60 22.48 -12.15
N ALA A 121 22.57 22.98 -10.90
CA ALA A 121 22.64 24.40 -10.64
C ALA A 121 23.99 25.00 -11.06
N ASP A 122 23.99 26.28 -11.47
CA ASP A 122 25.19 27.05 -11.77
C ASP A 122 26.00 27.25 -10.48
N VAL A 123 26.98 26.37 -10.28
CA VAL A 123 27.84 26.36 -9.08
C VAL A 123 28.71 27.61 -8.97
N MET A 124 28.95 28.31 -10.08
CA MET A 124 29.75 29.53 -10.10
C MET A 124 29.07 30.71 -9.40
N LYS A 125 27.74 30.67 -9.30
CA LYS A 125 26.94 31.68 -8.57
C LYS A 125 26.97 31.54 -7.05
N PHE A 126 27.45 30.44 -6.53
CA PHE A 126 27.52 30.24 -5.08
C PHE A 126 28.56 31.19 -4.49
N THR A 127 28.21 31.94 -3.50
CA THR A 127 29.12 32.85 -2.76
C THR A 127 29.73 32.14 -1.55
N GLU A 128 29.03 31.14 -0.99
CA GLU A 128 29.42 30.39 0.17
C GLU A 128 28.91 28.94 0.06
N ALA A 129 29.41 28.04 0.92
CA ALA A 129 28.95 26.68 1.01
C ALA A 129 27.55 26.62 1.64
N GLN A 130 26.71 25.66 1.18
CA GLN A 130 25.42 25.42 1.81
C GLN A 130 25.61 24.82 3.20
N GLN A 131 24.94 25.38 4.21
CA GLN A 131 25.13 25.01 5.62
C GLN A 131 25.01 23.51 5.90
N VAL A 132 23.96 22.85 5.37
CA VAL A 132 23.74 21.40 5.56
C VAL A 132 24.90 20.58 4.99
N HIS A 133 25.40 20.94 3.80
CA HIS A 133 26.52 20.23 3.17
C HIS A 133 27.83 20.47 3.95
N GLN A 134 28.05 21.70 4.38
CA GLN A 134 29.23 22.06 5.19
C GLN A 134 29.20 21.33 6.53
N ALA A 135 28.04 21.25 7.18
CA ALA A 135 27.87 20.55 8.45
C ALA A 135 28.21 19.03 8.32
N GLN A 136 27.87 18.40 7.20
CA GLN A 136 28.25 17.03 6.93
C GLN A 136 29.78 16.87 6.90
N ALA A 137 30.47 17.74 6.16
CA ALA A 137 31.92 17.73 6.08
C ALA A 137 32.59 18.09 7.44
N MET A 138 31.97 18.99 8.21
CA MET A 138 32.46 19.34 9.56
C MET A 138 32.33 18.14 10.53
N CYS A 139 31.28 17.36 10.48
CA CYS A 139 31.17 16.12 11.27
C CYS A 139 32.29 15.14 10.92
N TYR A 140 32.56 14.95 9.63
CA TYR A 140 33.69 14.11 9.21
C TYR A 140 35.04 14.66 9.66
N ALA A 141 35.23 15.96 9.58
CA ALA A 141 36.44 16.62 10.02
C ALA A 141 36.64 16.46 11.55
N TYR A 142 35.60 16.62 12.36
CA TYR A 142 35.67 16.37 13.80
C TYR A 142 36.07 14.92 14.10
N ILE A 143 35.40 13.93 13.48
CA ILE A 143 35.69 12.51 13.72
C ILE A 143 37.14 12.21 13.35
N TYR A 144 37.59 12.69 12.18
CA TYR A 144 38.95 12.45 11.69
C TYR A 144 40.02 13.11 12.59
N ALA A 145 39.80 14.40 12.95
CA ALA A 145 40.74 15.14 13.79
C ALA A 145 40.86 14.50 15.19
N LYS A 146 39.74 14.08 15.80
CA LYS A 146 39.74 13.37 17.09
C LYS A 146 40.48 12.05 17.02
N GLN A 147 40.32 11.27 15.96
CA GLN A 147 40.99 9.96 15.79
C GLN A 147 42.48 10.08 15.54
N HIS A 148 42.93 11.18 14.95
CA HIS A 148 44.32 11.42 14.60
C HIS A 148 45.03 12.46 15.48
N ASN A 149 44.34 12.96 16.53
CA ASN A 149 44.84 14.00 17.47
C ASN A 149 45.41 15.22 16.72
N LEU A 150 44.63 15.77 15.77
CA LEU A 150 45.01 16.94 15.00
C LEU A 150 44.58 18.24 15.72
N ASP A 151 45.48 19.23 15.82
CA ASP A 151 45.17 20.54 16.38
C ASP A 151 44.35 21.40 15.42
N LYS A 152 44.46 21.16 14.12
CA LYS A 152 43.76 21.88 13.04
C LYS A 152 43.38 20.95 11.93
N ILE A 153 42.25 21.30 11.28
CA ILE A 153 41.77 20.56 10.13
C ILE A 153 41.06 21.53 9.15
N CYS A 154 41.17 21.24 7.86
CA CYS A 154 40.51 22.02 6.83
C CYS A 154 39.28 21.29 6.29
N VAL A 155 38.16 21.96 6.17
CA VAL A 155 36.95 21.49 5.50
C VAL A 155 36.91 22.07 4.10
N GLN A 156 36.80 21.23 3.08
CA GLN A 156 36.63 21.61 1.70
C GLN A 156 35.25 21.15 1.19
N MET A 157 34.48 22.07 0.65
CA MET A 157 33.27 21.77 -0.10
C MET A 157 33.57 21.88 -1.59
N THR A 158 33.40 20.79 -2.33
CA THR A 158 33.59 20.72 -3.77
C THR A 158 32.25 20.60 -4.48
N TYR A 159 31.77 21.70 -5.09
CA TYR A 159 30.55 21.73 -5.91
C TYR A 159 30.90 21.53 -7.38
N CYS A 160 30.13 20.67 -8.07
CA CYS A 160 30.31 20.39 -9.49
C CYS A 160 28.97 20.49 -10.23
N ASN A 161 28.97 21.21 -11.35
CA ASN A 161 27.84 21.21 -12.27
C ASN A 161 27.88 19.96 -13.15
N LEU A 162 26.79 19.23 -13.24
CA LEU A 162 26.71 17.97 -13.99
C LEU A 162 26.71 18.16 -15.50
N ASP A 163 26.23 19.31 -16.01
CA ASP A 163 26.18 19.63 -17.45
C ASP A 163 27.51 20.20 -17.97
N THR A 164 28.07 21.17 -17.22
CA THR A 164 29.27 21.92 -17.67
C THR A 164 30.57 21.37 -17.11
N GLU A 165 30.50 20.49 -16.11
CA GLU A 165 31.62 19.99 -15.32
C GLU A 165 32.43 21.10 -14.61
N GLU A 166 31.89 22.31 -14.48
CA GLU A 166 32.52 23.38 -13.74
C GLU A 166 32.55 23.07 -12.27
N ILE A 167 33.71 23.32 -11.64
CA ILE A 167 33.96 23.00 -10.23
C ILE A 167 34.26 24.28 -9.46
N LYS A 168 33.56 24.42 -8.32
CA LYS A 168 33.85 25.49 -7.34
C LYS A 168 34.13 24.88 -5.98
N ARG A 169 35.20 25.37 -5.32
CA ARG A 169 35.63 24.90 -4.01
C ARG A 169 35.60 26.01 -2.98
N PHE A 170 35.16 25.64 -1.76
CA PHE A 170 35.22 26.49 -0.59
C PHE A 170 36.06 25.78 0.45
N ARG A 171 37.07 26.45 1.01
CA ARG A 171 37.96 25.90 2.05
C ARG A 171 37.85 26.74 3.31
N THR A 172 37.70 26.11 4.46
CA THR A 172 37.71 26.75 5.77
C THR A 172 38.55 25.94 6.73
N VAL A 173 39.51 26.57 7.39
CA VAL A 173 40.35 25.92 8.40
C VAL A 173 39.74 26.15 9.77
N TYR A 174 39.62 25.06 10.54
CA TYR A 174 39.15 25.07 11.93
C TYR A 174 40.25 24.58 12.85
N THR A 175 40.36 25.15 14.05
CA THR A 175 41.04 24.46 15.17
C THR A 175 40.21 23.30 15.66
N PHE A 176 40.85 22.35 16.33
CA PHE A 176 40.11 21.21 16.94
C PHE A 176 39.06 21.69 17.94
N GLU A 177 39.39 22.70 18.74
CA GLU A 177 38.50 23.27 19.73
C GLU A 177 37.26 23.92 19.07
N GLU A 178 37.43 24.66 17.99
CA GLU A 178 36.29 25.27 17.25
C GLU A 178 35.34 24.22 16.67
N ILE A 179 35.89 23.16 16.08
CA ILE A 179 35.06 22.12 15.47
C ILE A 179 34.43 21.19 16.52
N GLU A 180 35.09 20.98 17.67
CA GLU A 180 34.55 20.23 18.82
C GLU A 180 33.37 20.95 19.43
N VAL A 181 33.50 22.25 19.75
CA VAL A 181 32.39 23.08 20.27
C VAL A 181 31.21 23.07 19.31
N TRP A 182 31.45 23.20 18.01
CA TRP A 182 30.40 23.13 17.02
C TRP A 182 29.72 21.74 17.01
N PHE A 183 30.50 20.66 16.99
CA PHE A 183 29.98 19.29 16.98
C PHE A 183 29.15 18.99 18.24
N GLU A 184 29.65 19.43 19.41
CA GLU A 184 28.90 19.31 20.66
C GLU A 184 27.58 20.05 20.63
N SER A 185 27.52 21.22 19.97
CA SER A 185 26.25 21.96 19.81
C SER A 185 25.24 21.21 18.94
N VAL A 186 25.68 20.58 17.84
CA VAL A 186 24.82 19.73 17.00
C VAL A 186 24.37 18.50 17.79
N MET A 187 25.27 17.88 18.55
CA MET A 187 24.90 16.72 19.35
C MET A 187 23.94 17.08 20.48
N ALA A 188 24.09 18.25 21.12
CA ALA A 188 23.16 18.72 22.15
C ALA A 188 21.70 18.81 21.65
N GLU A 189 21.51 19.25 20.41
CA GLU A 189 20.20 19.26 19.79
C GLU A 189 19.66 17.83 19.49
N TYR A 190 20.56 16.88 19.18
CA TYR A 190 20.17 15.50 18.89
C TYR A 190 19.92 14.69 20.15
N ILE A 191 20.62 14.97 21.28
CA ILE A 191 20.53 14.20 22.54
C ILE A 191 19.09 14.09 23.03
N ARG A 192 18.30 15.17 22.97
CA ARG A 192 16.89 15.13 23.41
C ARG A 192 16.07 14.06 22.66
N TRP A 193 16.38 13.82 21.38
CA TRP A 193 15.75 12.78 20.57
C TRP A 193 16.28 11.41 20.94
N ALA A 194 17.58 11.30 21.17
CA ALA A 194 18.23 10.06 21.59
C ALA A 194 17.74 9.59 22.96
N ASP A 195 17.62 10.50 23.91
CA ASP A 195 17.04 10.23 25.23
C ASP A 195 15.61 9.70 25.12
N TYR A 196 14.78 10.40 24.33
CA TYR A 196 13.41 9.97 24.07
C TYR A 196 13.36 8.57 23.45
N ILE A 197 14.14 8.31 22.39
CA ILE A 197 14.20 7.01 21.72
C ILE A 197 14.61 5.89 22.68
N ALA A 198 15.63 6.14 23.52
CA ALA A 198 16.12 5.16 24.47
C ALA A 198 15.10 4.83 25.57
N ASP A 199 14.44 5.86 26.13
CA ASP A 199 13.40 5.70 27.14
C ASP A 199 12.18 4.95 26.59
N GLU A 200 11.74 5.32 25.38
CA GLU A 200 10.62 4.66 24.72
C GLU A 200 10.92 3.21 24.38
N GLN A 201 12.14 2.92 23.93
CA GLN A 201 12.56 1.55 23.66
C GLN A 201 12.50 0.70 24.94
N LYS A 202 12.96 1.23 26.07
CA LYS A 202 12.90 0.54 27.35
C LYS A 202 11.47 0.26 27.77
N ARG A 203 10.61 1.31 27.78
CA ARG A 203 9.18 1.18 28.13
C ARG A 203 8.46 0.15 27.25
N LYS A 204 8.73 0.20 25.93
CA LYS A 204 8.20 -0.75 24.97
C LYS A 204 8.58 -2.19 25.33
N MET A 205 9.88 -2.46 25.49
CA MET A 205 10.37 -3.82 25.77
C MET A 205 9.82 -4.36 27.10
N ASP A 206 9.81 -3.54 28.15
CA ASP A 206 9.27 -3.90 29.46
C ASP A 206 7.76 -4.24 29.35
N SER A 207 6.99 -3.45 28.61
CA SER A 207 5.55 -3.67 28.45
C SER A 207 5.21 -4.94 27.65
N ILE A 208 5.98 -5.22 26.57
CA ILE A 208 5.75 -6.39 25.73
C ILE A 208 6.05 -7.68 26.52
N GLN A 209 7.01 -7.66 27.43
CA GLN A 209 7.39 -8.83 28.20
C GLN A 209 6.22 -9.42 29.01
N HIS A 210 5.35 -8.53 29.54
CA HIS A 210 4.19 -8.88 30.33
C HIS A 210 2.87 -8.90 29.57
N LEU A 211 2.90 -8.68 28.23
CA LEU A 211 1.71 -8.59 27.43
C LEU A 211 1.07 -9.97 27.23
N GLU A 212 -0.19 -10.11 27.63
CA GLU A 212 -1.03 -11.27 27.37
C GLU A 212 -2.03 -10.98 26.26
N PHE A 213 -2.61 -12.03 25.66
CA PHE A 213 -3.68 -11.86 24.69
C PHE A 213 -4.93 -11.30 25.41
N PRO A 214 -5.54 -10.21 24.90
CA PRO A 214 -6.51 -9.42 25.67
C PRO A 214 -7.89 -10.05 25.85
N PHE A 215 -8.16 -11.20 25.25
CA PHE A 215 -9.46 -11.86 25.24
C PHE A 215 -9.33 -13.36 25.49
N GLU A 216 -10.42 -14.00 25.86
CA GLU A 216 -10.51 -15.47 25.75
C GLU A 216 -10.45 -15.85 24.26
N TYR A 217 -9.64 -16.86 23.95
CA TYR A 217 -9.46 -17.30 22.56
C TYR A 217 -10.73 -17.92 22.00
N ARG A 218 -11.21 -17.38 20.90
CA ARG A 218 -12.23 -18.01 20.07
C ARG A 218 -11.67 -19.27 19.39
N ASN A 219 -12.55 -20.17 18.93
CA ASN A 219 -12.14 -21.35 18.21
C ASN A 219 -11.28 -20.97 16.98
N GLY A 220 -10.13 -21.62 16.83
CA GLY A 220 -9.15 -21.35 15.75
C GLY A 220 -8.28 -20.10 15.94
N GLN A 221 -8.65 -19.15 16.79
CA GLN A 221 -7.92 -17.90 16.96
C GLN A 221 -6.50 -18.11 17.51
N ARG A 222 -6.33 -19.02 18.46
CA ARG A 222 -5.02 -19.39 18.99
C ARG A 222 -4.12 -19.97 17.90
N ASN A 223 -4.68 -20.70 16.96
CA ASN A 223 -3.92 -21.27 15.83
C ASN A 223 -3.36 -20.16 14.94
N ILE A 224 -4.11 -19.07 14.72
CA ILE A 224 -3.59 -17.89 13.99
C ILE A 224 -2.40 -17.30 14.74
N VAL A 225 -2.57 -16.98 16.03
CA VAL A 225 -1.53 -16.36 16.86
C VAL A 225 -0.23 -17.16 16.85
N VAL A 226 -0.32 -18.47 17.10
CA VAL A 226 0.86 -19.36 17.13
C VAL A 226 1.51 -19.48 15.75
N SER A 227 0.72 -19.58 14.68
CA SER A 227 1.22 -19.74 13.33
C SER A 227 1.90 -18.49 12.81
N VAL A 228 1.31 -17.31 13.07
CA VAL A 228 1.91 -16.00 12.72
C VAL A 228 3.25 -15.83 13.43
N TYR A 229 3.29 -16.08 14.74
CA TYR A 229 4.53 -15.97 15.52
C TYR A 229 5.63 -16.89 14.96
N LYS A 230 5.30 -18.16 14.72
CA LYS A 230 6.25 -19.13 14.14
C LYS A 230 6.72 -18.75 12.74
N SER A 231 5.83 -18.21 11.89
CA SER A 231 6.19 -17.77 10.54
C SER A 231 7.15 -16.58 10.58
N ILE A 232 6.94 -15.62 11.49
CA ILE A 232 7.87 -14.50 11.71
C ILE A 232 9.25 -15.01 12.14
N LEU A 233 9.31 -15.92 13.12
CA LEU A 233 10.57 -16.51 13.59
C LEU A 233 11.27 -17.30 12.47
N ALA A 234 10.52 -17.99 11.63
CA ALA A 234 11.04 -18.74 10.48
C ALA A 234 11.40 -17.84 9.29
N LYS A 235 11.10 -16.53 9.35
CA LYS A 235 11.26 -15.54 8.27
C LYS A 235 10.60 -16.01 6.96
N ARG A 236 9.35 -16.49 7.08
CA ARG A 236 8.57 -17.04 5.96
C ARG A 236 7.26 -16.28 5.82
N ASN A 237 6.82 -16.17 4.57
CA ASN A 237 5.48 -15.63 4.28
C ASN A 237 4.41 -16.64 4.68
N MET A 238 3.21 -16.12 4.99
CA MET A 238 2.09 -16.94 5.41
C MET A 238 0.76 -16.42 4.88
N PHE A 239 -0.08 -17.34 4.42
CA PHE A 239 -1.45 -17.07 3.98
C PHE A 239 -2.45 -17.57 5.02
N ILE A 240 -3.33 -16.71 5.47
CA ILE A 240 -4.32 -16.99 6.50
C ILE A 240 -5.70 -16.78 5.92
N GLN A 241 -6.39 -17.87 5.62
CA GLN A 241 -7.78 -17.80 5.28
C GLN A 241 -8.61 -18.03 6.55
N ALA A 242 -9.27 -16.96 7.01
CA ALA A 242 -10.07 -17.00 8.21
C ALA A 242 -11.35 -16.17 8.03
N PRO A 243 -12.53 -16.70 8.38
CA PRO A 243 -13.80 -16.01 8.20
C PRO A 243 -13.87 -14.69 8.99
N THR A 244 -14.87 -13.88 8.68
CA THR A 244 -15.18 -12.68 9.46
C THR A 244 -15.52 -13.05 10.90
N GLY A 245 -15.29 -12.16 11.85
CA GLY A 245 -15.64 -12.37 13.26
C GLY A 245 -14.65 -13.20 14.09
N VAL A 246 -13.68 -13.89 13.48
CA VAL A 246 -12.66 -14.66 14.20
C VAL A 246 -11.62 -13.76 14.91
N GLY A 247 -11.62 -12.46 14.63
CA GLY A 247 -10.64 -11.52 15.20
C GLY A 247 -9.27 -11.57 14.51
N LYS A 248 -9.23 -11.64 13.17
CA LYS A 248 -7.99 -11.68 12.38
C LYS A 248 -6.99 -10.60 12.76
N THR A 249 -7.45 -9.35 12.87
CA THR A 249 -6.61 -8.17 13.12
C THR A 249 -5.81 -8.31 14.41
N ILE A 250 -6.48 -8.54 15.54
CA ILE A 250 -5.79 -8.69 16.84
C ILE A 250 -4.92 -9.95 16.87
N SER A 251 -5.34 -11.03 16.19
CA SER A 251 -4.62 -12.31 16.14
C SER A 251 -3.38 -12.27 15.25
N THR A 252 -3.24 -11.26 14.38
CA THR A 252 -2.03 -11.01 13.58
C THR A 252 -1.13 -9.95 14.22
N ILE A 253 -1.72 -8.89 14.81
CA ILE A 253 -0.98 -7.81 15.47
C ILE A 253 -0.30 -8.32 16.76
N TYR A 254 -1.03 -9.03 17.65
CA TYR A 254 -0.48 -9.48 18.92
C TYR A 254 0.81 -10.31 18.77
N PRO A 255 0.87 -11.37 17.96
CA PRO A 255 2.09 -12.15 17.78
C PRO A 255 3.22 -11.36 17.09
N ALA A 256 2.89 -10.40 16.20
CA ALA A 256 3.89 -9.51 15.61
C ALA A 256 4.50 -8.57 16.66
N VAL A 257 3.69 -8.02 17.58
CA VAL A 257 4.16 -7.23 18.74
C VAL A 257 5.04 -8.10 19.65
N ARG A 258 4.63 -9.35 19.92
CA ARG A 258 5.48 -10.29 20.71
C ARG A 258 6.84 -10.53 20.05
N ALA A 259 6.89 -10.60 18.70
CA ALA A 259 8.13 -10.75 17.96
C ALA A 259 9.02 -9.48 18.01
N VAL A 260 8.42 -8.29 18.18
CA VAL A 260 9.19 -7.07 18.52
C VAL A 260 9.87 -7.23 19.89
N GLY A 261 9.16 -7.74 20.88
CA GLY A 261 9.71 -7.97 22.22
C GLY A 261 10.87 -8.96 22.28
N THR A 262 10.99 -9.87 21.31
CA THR A 262 12.13 -10.80 21.18
C THR A 262 13.26 -10.26 20.30
N GLY A 263 13.11 -9.05 19.73
CA GLY A 263 14.11 -8.44 18.84
C GLY A 263 14.15 -9.05 17.44
N GLU A 264 13.19 -9.90 17.07
CA GLU A 264 13.10 -10.46 15.73
C GLU A 264 12.47 -9.48 14.74
N VAL A 265 11.62 -8.56 15.22
CA VAL A 265 10.98 -7.50 14.44
C VAL A 265 11.36 -6.14 15.02
N ASP A 266 11.72 -5.17 14.16
CA ASP A 266 11.98 -3.80 14.59
C ASP A 266 10.73 -2.92 14.41
N LYS A 267 9.95 -3.14 13.35
CA LYS A 267 8.78 -2.32 12.98
C LYS A 267 7.70 -3.16 12.30
N ILE A 268 6.45 -2.87 12.61
CA ILE A 268 5.28 -3.52 12.00
C ILE A 268 4.67 -2.56 10.97
N PHE A 269 4.43 -3.04 9.76
CA PHE A 269 3.61 -2.34 8.75
C PHE A 269 2.28 -3.10 8.60
N TYR A 270 1.19 -2.46 9.03
CA TYR A 270 -0.16 -2.96 8.83
C TYR A 270 -0.75 -2.33 7.57
N LEU A 271 -1.00 -3.15 6.56
CA LEU A 271 -1.33 -2.72 5.21
C LEU A 271 -2.79 -3.03 4.87
N THR A 272 -3.52 -2.01 4.43
CA THR A 272 -4.93 -2.16 4.07
C THR A 272 -5.37 -1.15 3.02
N ALA A 273 -6.26 -1.55 2.11
CA ALA A 273 -6.77 -0.69 1.05
C ALA A 273 -7.91 0.26 1.49
N LYS A 274 -8.51 0.06 2.69
CA LYS A 274 -9.76 0.74 3.08
C LYS A 274 -9.64 1.50 4.40
N THR A 275 -10.35 2.63 4.48
CA THR A 275 -10.38 3.48 5.68
C THR A 275 -10.96 2.72 6.89
N ILE A 276 -12.05 1.96 6.71
CA ILE A 276 -12.69 1.19 7.80
C ILE A 276 -11.73 0.15 8.40
N THR A 277 -10.95 -0.53 7.59
CA THR A 277 -10.00 -1.52 8.09
C THR A 277 -8.81 -0.88 8.81
N ARG A 278 -8.48 0.39 8.52
CA ARG A 278 -7.51 1.18 9.28
C ARG A 278 -7.99 1.41 10.71
N THR A 279 -9.23 1.85 10.88
CA THR A 279 -9.84 2.07 12.20
C THR A 279 -9.84 0.78 13.03
N VAL A 280 -10.12 -0.37 12.42
CA VAL A 280 -10.07 -1.67 13.11
C VAL A 280 -8.64 -2.00 13.59
N ALA A 281 -7.62 -1.65 12.80
CA ALA A 281 -6.23 -1.84 13.21
C ALA A 281 -5.83 -0.89 14.35
N GLU A 282 -6.24 0.38 14.27
CA GLU A 282 -6.05 1.37 15.35
C GLU A 282 -6.67 0.90 16.64
N GLU A 283 -7.92 0.41 16.59
CA GLU A 283 -8.63 -0.14 17.74
C GLU A 283 -7.94 -1.37 18.31
N ALA A 284 -7.42 -2.27 17.45
CA ALA A 284 -6.70 -3.45 17.92
C ALA A 284 -5.42 -3.07 18.70
N PHE A 285 -4.65 -2.10 18.22
CA PHE A 285 -3.52 -1.57 18.98
C PHE A 285 -3.97 -0.89 20.28
N GLU A 286 -5.08 -0.15 20.24
CA GLU A 286 -5.62 0.52 21.42
C GLU A 286 -6.08 -0.47 22.49
N VAL A 287 -6.70 -1.59 22.09
CA VAL A 287 -7.05 -2.68 23.00
C VAL A 287 -5.80 -3.23 23.69
N LEU A 288 -4.70 -3.43 22.95
CA LEU A 288 -3.45 -3.89 23.54
C LEU A 288 -2.85 -2.83 24.49
N ARG A 289 -2.92 -1.53 24.15
CA ARG A 289 -2.48 -0.43 25.03
C ARG A 289 -3.25 -0.38 26.34
N ARG A 290 -4.57 -0.54 26.30
CA ARG A 290 -5.41 -0.65 27.53
C ARG A 290 -5.07 -1.85 28.38
N ASN A 291 -4.45 -2.88 27.79
CA ASN A 291 -3.93 -4.06 28.50
C ASN A 291 -2.43 -3.92 28.86
N GLY A 292 -1.91 -2.71 28.91
CA GLY A 292 -0.57 -2.40 29.42
C GLY A 292 0.54 -2.35 28.38
N LEU A 293 0.22 -2.49 27.09
CA LEU A 293 1.22 -2.36 26.02
C LEU A 293 1.65 -0.90 25.83
N HIS A 294 2.94 -0.65 25.83
CA HIS A 294 3.53 0.60 25.38
C HIS A 294 4.09 0.40 23.96
N PHE A 295 3.32 0.85 22.97
CA PHE A 295 3.63 0.65 21.55
C PHE A 295 3.02 1.77 20.71
N ARG A 296 3.83 2.48 19.98
CA ARG A 296 3.43 3.69 19.28
C ARG A 296 3.10 3.40 17.83
N THR A 297 2.02 3.99 17.34
CA THR A 297 1.55 3.77 15.98
C THR A 297 1.22 5.08 15.27
N VAL A 298 1.44 5.13 13.97
CA VAL A 298 0.97 6.20 13.10
C VAL A 298 0.13 5.64 11.97
N THR A 299 -0.97 6.34 11.65
CA THR A 299 -1.81 6.04 10.50
C THR A 299 -1.51 7.01 9.37
N LEU A 300 -0.91 6.53 8.28
CA LEU A 300 -0.63 7.34 7.11
C LEU A 300 -1.87 7.50 6.24
N THR A 301 -2.19 8.74 5.90
CA THR A 301 -3.30 9.10 5.01
C THR A 301 -2.75 9.68 3.72
N ALA A 302 -3.38 9.34 2.59
CA ALA A 302 -2.97 9.86 1.28
C ALA A 302 -3.02 11.39 1.24
N LYS A 303 -2.09 11.98 0.51
CA LYS A 303 -1.87 13.44 0.46
C LYS A 303 -3.15 14.20 0.10
N GLU A 304 -3.89 13.71 -0.88
CA GLU A 304 -5.12 14.32 -1.37
C GLU A 304 -6.26 14.30 -0.32
N LYS A 305 -6.17 13.39 0.66
CA LYS A 305 -7.19 13.26 1.73
C LYS A 305 -6.85 14.02 3.00
N ILE A 306 -5.56 14.24 3.28
CA ILE A 306 -5.11 14.94 4.50
C ILE A 306 -4.71 16.39 4.24
N CYS A 307 -4.50 16.77 2.97
CA CYS A 307 -4.18 18.15 2.60
C CYS A 307 -5.39 19.06 2.87
N PRO A 308 -5.24 20.15 3.65
CA PRO A 308 -6.34 21.08 3.91
C PRO A 308 -6.57 22.08 2.79
N CYS A 309 -5.76 22.07 1.73
CA CYS A 309 -5.91 22.95 0.57
C CYS A 309 -6.84 22.33 -0.47
N ASP A 310 -7.64 23.13 -1.15
CA ASP A 310 -8.53 22.68 -2.24
C ASP A 310 -7.75 22.05 -3.39
N GLU A 311 -6.54 22.54 -3.66
CA GLU A 311 -5.61 21.98 -4.64
C GLU A 311 -4.29 21.60 -3.96
N THR A 312 -3.76 20.43 -4.27
CA THR A 312 -2.49 19.94 -3.71
C THR A 312 -1.26 20.54 -4.39
N ILE A 313 -1.17 21.85 -4.42
CA ILE A 313 -0.03 22.61 -4.97
C ILE A 313 1.00 22.87 -3.86
N CYS A 314 2.10 22.09 -3.88
CA CYS A 314 3.09 22.10 -2.82
C CYS A 314 4.30 22.98 -3.17
N ASN A 315 4.14 24.28 -3.01
CA ASN A 315 5.22 25.26 -3.11
C ASN A 315 4.97 26.46 -2.16
N PRO A 316 6.01 27.22 -1.80
CA PRO A 316 5.92 28.28 -0.80
C PRO A 316 5.04 29.47 -1.22
N ASP A 317 4.78 29.65 -2.53
CA ASP A 317 3.99 30.75 -3.06
C ASP A 317 2.48 30.50 -2.95
N LYS A 318 2.08 29.22 -3.00
CA LYS A 318 0.67 28.80 -3.00
C LYS A 318 0.23 28.16 -1.69
N CYS A 319 1.13 27.54 -0.94
CA CYS A 319 0.81 26.81 0.29
C CYS A 319 1.55 27.41 1.50
N LYS A 320 0.82 28.00 2.44
CA LYS A 320 1.38 28.53 3.69
C LYS A 320 2.13 27.50 4.52
N ARG A 321 1.65 26.24 4.50
CA ARG A 321 2.26 25.13 5.24
C ARG A 321 3.52 24.59 4.56
N ALA A 322 3.68 24.82 3.26
CA ALA A 322 4.91 24.51 2.54
C ALA A 322 6.01 25.52 2.84
N LYS A 323 5.64 26.81 3.03
CA LYS A 323 6.57 27.87 3.37
C LYS A 323 7.13 27.69 4.79
N GLY A 324 8.45 27.60 4.93
CA GLY A 324 9.14 27.40 6.21
C GLY A 324 8.76 26.08 6.92
N HIS A 325 8.33 25.08 6.19
CA HIS A 325 7.95 23.77 6.77
C HIS A 325 9.08 23.16 7.57
N PHE A 326 10.26 23.10 6.99
CA PHE A 326 11.41 22.44 7.62
C PHE A 326 11.95 23.21 8.84
N ASP A 327 11.63 24.50 8.97
CA ASP A 327 12.00 25.31 10.13
C ASP A 327 11.17 24.97 11.38
N ARG A 328 9.95 24.43 11.20
CA ARG A 328 8.97 24.18 12.25
C ARG A 328 8.69 22.71 12.53
N VAL A 329 8.87 21.86 11.53
CA VAL A 329 8.39 20.48 11.60
C VAL A 329 9.06 19.65 12.70
N ASN A 330 10.34 19.87 13.03
CA ASN A 330 11.01 19.16 14.13
C ASN A 330 10.35 19.43 15.47
N SER A 331 9.95 20.67 15.76
CA SER A 331 9.23 21.02 16.97
C SER A 331 7.85 20.34 17.03
N ALA A 332 7.12 20.37 15.90
CA ALA A 332 5.83 19.71 15.79
C ALA A 332 5.95 18.19 16.03
N ILE A 333 6.92 17.53 15.40
CA ILE A 333 7.14 16.09 15.56
C ILE A 333 7.45 15.76 17.02
N TYR A 334 8.38 16.51 17.64
CA TYR A 334 8.78 16.24 19.02
C TYR A 334 7.59 16.35 19.98
N GLU A 335 6.76 17.38 19.82
CA GLU A 335 5.56 17.58 20.62
C GLU A 335 4.58 16.41 20.45
N VAL A 336 4.29 16.02 19.21
CA VAL A 336 3.38 14.89 18.93
C VAL A 336 3.88 13.59 19.57
N ILE A 337 5.15 13.22 19.32
CA ILE A 337 5.65 11.90 19.75
C ILE A 337 5.82 11.79 21.25
N THR A 338 5.98 12.91 21.98
CA THR A 338 6.10 12.92 23.44
C THR A 338 4.76 12.89 24.15
N HIS A 339 3.66 13.26 23.49
CA HIS A 339 2.34 13.32 24.11
C HIS A 339 1.37 12.23 23.59
N GLU A 340 1.58 11.69 22.39
CA GLU A 340 0.64 10.80 21.73
C GLU A 340 1.27 9.43 21.44
N SER A 341 0.57 8.35 21.78
CA SER A 341 0.97 6.98 21.46
C SER A 341 0.26 6.42 20.22
N SER A 342 -0.91 6.98 19.89
CA SER A 342 -1.72 6.64 18.71
C SER A 342 -1.88 7.88 17.84
N ILE A 343 -1.09 7.96 16.79
CA ILE A 343 -1.07 9.14 15.92
C ILE A 343 -1.96 8.88 14.72
N THR A 344 -3.26 9.18 14.89
CA THR A 344 -4.29 9.07 13.87
C THR A 344 -4.28 10.29 12.95
N ARG A 345 -5.14 10.26 11.92
CA ARG A 345 -5.33 11.39 11.02
C ARG A 345 -5.70 12.68 11.77
N GLU A 346 -6.62 12.60 12.69
CA GLU A 346 -7.13 13.73 13.48
C GLU A 346 -6.02 14.35 14.35
N VAL A 347 -5.17 13.50 14.95
CA VAL A 347 -4.00 13.94 15.72
C VAL A 347 -3.01 14.67 14.81
N ILE A 348 -2.70 14.11 13.63
CA ILE A 348 -1.81 14.75 12.66
C ILE A 348 -2.36 16.11 12.22
N GLU A 349 -3.64 16.20 11.87
CA GLU A 349 -4.29 17.43 11.44
C GLU A 349 -4.23 18.51 12.54
N LYS A 350 -4.52 18.15 13.80
CA LYS A 350 -4.46 19.05 14.95
C LYS A 350 -3.08 19.68 15.11
N TYR A 351 -2.03 18.88 15.19
CA TYR A 351 -0.67 19.41 15.40
C TYR A 351 -0.12 20.10 14.17
N ALA A 352 -0.50 19.66 12.95
CA ALA A 352 -0.13 20.33 11.72
C ALA A 352 -0.78 21.71 11.60
N ASP A 353 -1.97 21.91 12.16
CA ASP A 353 -2.62 23.22 12.25
C ASP A 353 -1.92 24.12 13.26
N GLU A 354 -1.60 23.60 14.45
CA GLU A 354 -0.95 24.33 15.51
C GLU A 354 0.44 24.87 15.12
N TYR A 355 1.22 24.05 14.41
CA TYR A 355 2.59 24.40 13.99
C TYR A 355 2.67 24.94 12.55
N GLU A 356 1.55 25.08 11.85
CA GLU A 356 1.47 25.53 10.43
C GLU A 356 2.40 24.72 9.50
N VAL A 357 2.45 23.39 9.65
CA VAL A 357 3.25 22.47 8.84
C VAL A 357 2.39 21.61 7.92
N CYS A 358 2.99 21.02 6.89
CA CYS A 358 2.30 20.09 6.01
C CYS A 358 1.96 18.80 6.76
N PRO A 359 0.68 18.42 6.94
CA PRO A 359 0.30 17.23 7.67
C PRO A 359 0.80 15.95 7.02
N PHE A 360 0.84 15.89 5.68
CA PHE A 360 1.33 14.73 4.95
C PHE A 360 2.82 14.49 5.21
N GLU A 361 3.68 15.48 4.96
CA GLU A 361 5.13 15.34 5.15
C GLU A 361 5.48 15.10 6.63
N MET A 362 4.80 15.79 7.56
CA MET A 362 4.97 15.56 9.00
C MET A 362 4.62 14.10 9.37
N SER A 363 3.55 13.53 8.83
CA SER A 363 3.16 12.14 9.11
C SER A 363 4.21 11.13 8.65
N LEU A 364 4.82 11.38 7.48
CA LEU A 364 5.91 10.56 6.98
C LEU A 364 7.13 10.62 7.90
N ASP A 365 7.48 11.80 8.40
CA ASP A 365 8.61 11.96 9.32
C ASP A 365 8.34 11.32 10.69
N ILE A 366 7.14 11.46 11.24
CA ILE A 366 6.70 10.80 12.47
C ILE A 366 6.88 9.28 12.38
N SER A 367 6.67 8.68 11.19
CA SER A 367 6.77 7.23 11.02
C SER A 367 8.15 6.67 11.42
N ASN A 368 9.21 7.48 11.38
CA ASN A 368 10.55 7.07 11.80
C ASN A 368 10.62 6.71 13.30
N PHE A 369 9.82 7.38 14.11
CA PHE A 369 9.80 7.23 15.57
C PHE A 369 8.75 6.23 16.07
N MET A 370 7.94 5.65 15.18
CA MET A 370 6.85 4.75 15.53
C MET A 370 7.26 3.28 15.42
N ASP A 371 6.65 2.47 16.27
CA ASP A 371 6.86 1.01 16.30
C ASP A 371 5.97 0.30 15.28
N GLY A 372 4.80 0.86 14.98
CA GLY A 372 3.88 0.40 13.96
C GLY A 372 3.43 1.51 13.02
N VAL A 373 3.29 1.16 11.74
CA VAL A 373 2.78 2.04 10.68
C VAL A 373 1.56 1.38 10.06
N ILE A 374 0.40 2.05 10.15
CA ILE A 374 -0.84 1.63 9.51
C ILE A 374 -0.98 2.46 8.22
N CYS A 375 -1.04 1.80 7.07
CA CYS A 375 -1.05 2.52 5.79
C CYS A 375 -1.70 1.72 4.66
N ASP A 376 -1.89 2.37 3.51
CA ASP A 376 -2.32 1.71 2.27
C ASP A 376 -1.20 0.83 1.70
N TYR A 377 -1.56 -0.20 0.91
CA TYR A 377 -0.63 -1.08 0.21
C TYR A 377 0.40 -0.30 -0.62
N ASN A 378 0.00 0.84 -1.19
CA ASN A 378 0.85 1.68 -2.04
C ASN A 378 2.13 2.12 -1.31
N TYR A 379 2.06 2.35 -0.01
CA TYR A 379 3.22 2.80 0.77
C TYR A 379 4.34 1.75 0.90
N VAL A 380 4.05 0.49 0.58
CA VAL A 380 5.05 -0.60 0.55
C VAL A 380 5.29 -1.10 -0.86
N PHE A 381 4.23 -1.29 -1.65
CA PHE A 381 4.30 -2.05 -2.90
C PHE A 381 4.32 -1.19 -4.17
N ASP A 382 3.83 0.06 -4.14
CA ASP A 382 3.80 0.90 -5.33
C ASP A 382 5.20 1.47 -5.65
N PRO A 383 5.72 1.34 -6.87
CA PRO A 383 7.06 1.80 -7.23
C PRO A 383 7.27 3.30 -7.03
N TYR A 384 6.20 4.11 -7.06
CA TYR A 384 6.26 5.58 -6.95
C TYR A 384 5.88 6.11 -5.56
N ALA A 385 4.87 5.48 -4.93
CA ALA A 385 4.34 5.92 -3.64
C ALA A 385 5.01 5.26 -2.43
N LYS A 386 5.79 4.19 -2.62
CA LYS A 386 6.46 3.47 -1.52
C LYS A 386 7.34 4.39 -0.68
N LEU A 387 7.35 4.14 0.61
CA LEU A 387 8.15 4.89 1.58
C LEU A 387 9.65 4.65 1.33
N LYS A 388 10.26 5.53 0.54
CA LYS A 388 11.68 5.42 0.14
C LYS A 388 12.64 5.33 1.33
N ARG A 389 12.29 5.91 2.47
CA ARG A 389 13.06 5.84 3.72
C ARG A 389 13.20 4.43 4.29
N TYR A 390 12.32 3.50 3.92
CA TYR A 390 12.32 2.10 4.35
C TYR A 390 12.59 1.12 3.21
N PHE A 391 12.18 1.45 1.97
CA PHE A 391 12.05 0.51 0.87
C PHE A 391 12.83 0.93 -0.39
N THR A 392 13.95 1.66 -0.20
CA THR A 392 14.90 1.94 -1.28
C THR A 392 15.87 0.77 -1.43
N GLU A 393 16.34 0.55 -2.64
CA GLU A 393 17.34 -0.48 -2.96
C GLU A 393 18.55 -0.38 -2.01
N GLY A 394 18.92 -1.52 -1.43
CA GLY A 394 20.00 -1.61 -0.43
C GLY A 394 19.59 -1.30 1.02
N ILE A 395 18.34 -0.89 1.27
CA ILE A 395 17.81 -0.72 2.63
C ILE A 395 16.93 -1.92 2.95
N THR A 396 17.29 -2.65 3.98
CA THR A 396 16.50 -3.74 4.55
C THR A 396 16.37 -3.54 6.05
N GLY A 397 15.26 -3.99 6.61
CA GLY A 397 15.04 -3.94 8.05
C GLY A 397 14.30 -5.17 8.55
N LYS A 398 14.25 -5.36 9.85
CA LYS A 398 13.43 -6.42 10.42
C LYS A 398 11.96 -5.99 10.45
N TYR A 399 11.37 -5.79 9.25
CA TYR A 399 9.98 -5.37 9.13
C TYR A 399 9.06 -6.58 9.00
N ALA A 400 7.95 -6.59 9.72
CA ALA A 400 6.86 -7.53 9.53
C ALA A 400 5.73 -6.83 8.78
N PHE A 401 5.30 -7.39 7.65
CA PHE A 401 4.17 -6.89 6.87
C PHE A 401 2.91 -7.69 7.21
N LEU A 402 1.88 -7.00 7.68
CA LEU A 402 0.55 -7.55 7.95
C LEU A 402 -0.42 -7.03 6.89
N VAL A 403 -0.75 -7.87 5.91
CA VAL A 403 -1.54 -7.48 4.72
C VAL A 403 -2.98 -7.92 4.93
N ASP A 404 -3.83 -6.99 5.34
CA ASP A 404 -5.26 -7.22 5.55
C ASP A 404 -6.03 -7.14 4.23
N GLU A 405 -7.11 -7.93 4.13
CA GLU A 405 -7.91 -8.10 2.92
C GLU A 405 -7.04 -8.33 1.68
N ALA A 406 -6.05 -9.22 1.84
CA ALA A 406 -4.99 -9.48 0.88
C ALA A 406 -5.48 -9.88 -0.51
N HIS A 407 -6.73 -10.35 -0.64
CA HIS A 407 -7.34 -10.65 -1.93
C HIS A 407 -7.42 -9.42 -2.85
N ASN A 408 -7.49 -8.20 -2.28
CA ASN A 408 -7.51 -6.96 -3.06
C ASN A 408 -6.14 -6.60 -3.63
N LEU A 409 -5.06 -7.11 -3.04
CA LEU A 409 -3.70 -6.74 -3.46
C LEU A 409 -3.38 -7.26 -4.87
N VAL A 410 -4.01 -8.34 -5.35
CA VAL A 410 -3.75 -8.90 -6.69
C VAL A 410 -4.05 -7.88 -7.79
N GLU A 411 -5.26 -7.33 -7.81
CA GLU A 411 -5.67 -6.35 -8.84
C GLU A 411 -4.93 -5.01 -8.63
N ARG A 412 -4.78 -4.58 -7.38
CA ARG A 412 -4.01 -3.37 -7.05
C ARG A 412 -2.55 -3.46 -7.52
N ALA A 413 -1.90 -4.60 -7.32
CA ALA A 413 -0.53 -4.79 -7.78
C ALA A 413 -0.44 -4.82 -9.32
N ARG A 414 -1.39 -5.43 -10.02
CA ARG A 414 -1.47 -5.35 -11.48
C ARG A 414 -1.55 -3.90 -11.96
N GLU A 415 -2.38 -3.07 -11.31
CA GLU A 415 -2.49 -1.64 -11.61
C GLU A 415 -1.18 -0.89 -11.32
N MET A 416 -0.57 -1.08 -10.14
CA MET A 416 0.68 -0.43 -9.72
C MET A 416 1.83 -0.67 -10.69
N TYR A 417 1.88 -1.87 -11.26
CA TYR A 417 2.95 -2.32 -12.16
C TYR A 417 2.56 -2.34 -13.63
N SER A 418 1.47 -1.68 -14.00
CA SER A 418 1.07 -1.46 -15.39
C SER A 418 1.20 0.00 -15.78
N ALA A 419 1.46 0.28 -17.07
CA ALA A 419 1.55 1.63 -17.59
C ALA A 419 0.87 1.75 -18.95
N ILE A 420 0.23 2.90 -19.18
CA ILE A 420 -0.53 3.17 -20.40
C ILE A 420 -0.11 4.51 -21.01
N LEU A 421 -0.04 4.57 -22.32
CA LEU A 421 0.13 5.81 -23.08
C LEU A 421 -0.93 5.93 -24.16
N THR A 422 -1.64 7.06 -24.16
CA THR A 422 -2.66 7.38 -25.15
C THR A 422 -2.07 8.26 -26.23
N LYS A 423 -2.31 7.91 -27.47
CA LYS A 423 -1.75 8.63 -28.64
C LYS A 423 -2.19 10.09 -28.68
N GLU A 424 -3.40 10.37 -28.32
CA GLU A 424 -4.03 11.68 -28.35
C GLU A 424 -3.36 12.67 -27.39
N ASP A 425 -2.75 12.19 -26.29
CA ASP A 425 -2.05 13.02 -25.29
C ASP A 425 -0.79 13.69 -25.88
N PHE A 426 -0.06 12.99 -26.75
CA PHE A 426 1.07 13.57 -27.47
C PHE A 426 0.66 14.74 -28.36
N LEU A 427 -0.51 14.65 -29.02
CA LEU A 427 -1.03 15.71 -29.88
C LEU A 427 -1.55 16.90 -29.07
N SER A 428 -2.17 16.65 -27.93
CA SER A 428 -2.66 17.67 -27.01
C SER A 428 -1.48 18.47 -26.41
N CYS A 429 -0.49 17.78 -25.88
CA CYS A 429 0.74 18.40 -25.38
C CYS A 429 1.46 19.21 -26.48
N LYS A 430 1.56 18.68 -27.70
CA LYS A 430 2.16 19.38 -28.83
C LYS A 430 1.48 20.74 -29.09
N LYS A 431 0.14 20.82 -29.04
CA LYS A 431 -0.58 22.09 -29.23
C LYS A 431 -0.16 23.15 -28.20
N ILE A 432 0.19 22.75 -26.97
CA ILE A 432 0.61 23.65 -25.90
C ILE A 432 2.03 24.16 -26.14
N VAL A 433 2.95 23.26 -26.56
CA VAL A 433 4.39 23.55 -26.59
C VAL A 433 4.94 24.01 -27.95
N LYS A 434 4.16 23.89 -29.04
CA LYS A 434 4.65 24.11 -30.45
C LYS A 434 5.28 25.49 -30.65
N ASP A 435 4.71 26.55 -30.04
CA ASP A 435 5.13 27.92 -30.18
C ASP A 435 6.24 28.31 -29.17
N ARG A 436 6.54 27.40 -28.21
CA ARG A 436 7.51 27.61 -27.12
C ARG A 436 8.81 26.84 -27.35
N SER A 437 8.71 25.60 -27.86
CA SER A 437 9.88 24.75 -28.09
C SER A 437 9.72 23.85 -29.31
N LYS A 438 10.43 24.20 -30.38
CA LYS A 438 10.50 23.39 -31.60
C LYS A 438 11.09 21.99 -31.34
N ARG A 439 12.03 21.91 -30.37
CA ARG A 439 12.68 20.65 -29.98
C ARG A 439 11.69 19.67 -29.36
N VAL A 440 10.89 20.12 -28.37
CA VAL A 440 9.84 19.33 -27.75
C VAL A 440 8.77 18.92 -28.76
N SER A 441 8.32 19.89 -29.60
CA SER A 441 7.33 19.62 -30.65
C SER A 441 7.78 18.53 -31.61
N ASN A 442 9.05 18.52 -32.04
CA ASN A 442 9.61 17.48 -32.90
C ASN A 442 9.70 16.11 -32.23
N ALA A 443 10.03 16.07 -30.91
CA ALA A 443 10.07 14.82 -30.15
C ALA A 443 8.67 14.21 -30.00
N LEU A 444 7.66 15.04 -29.71
CA LEU A 444 6.25 14.64 -29.66
C LEU A 444 5.76 14.12 -31.02
N ASP A 445 6.15 14.75 -32.13
CA ASP A 445 5.82 14.28 -33.48
C ASP A 445 6.42 12.91 -33.77
N LYS A 446 7.60 12.64 -33.28
CA LYS A 446 8.24 11.35 -33.45
C LYS A 446 7.47 10.27 -32.68
N CYS A 447 7.17 10.48 -31.39
CA CYS A 447 6.36 9.56 -30.60
C CYS A 447 4.98 9.32 -31.25
N ASN A 448 4.30 10.36 -31.69
CA ASN A 448 3.01 10.22 -32.37
C ASN A 448 3.12 9.41 -33.68
N ARG A 449 4.23 9.49 -34.43
CA ARG A 449 4.44 8.66 -35.64
C ARG A 449 4.62 7.19 -35.30
N GLU A 450 5.36 6.88 -34.23
CA GLU A 450 5.51 5.50 -33.78
C GLU A 450 4.16 4.93 -33.30
N MET A 451 3.40 5.70 -32.51
CA MET A 451 2.04 5.32 -32.10
C MET A 451 1.10 5.12 -33.31
N LEU A 452 1.21 5.95 -34.36
CA LEU A 452 0.46 5.77 -35.61
C LEU A 452 0.88 4.52 -36.37
N SER A 453 2.16 4.15 -36.35
CA SER A 453 2.65 2.91 -36.93
C SER A 453 2.02 1.70 -36.28
N LEU A 454 2.07 1.64 -34.94
CA LEU A 454 1.42 0.59 -34.17
C LEU A 454 -0.09 0.54 -34.40
N LYS A 455 -0.77 1.69 -34.43
CA LYS A 455 -2.22 1.77 -34.72
C LYS A 455 -2.57 1.16 -36.07
N ARG A 456 -1.73 1.38 -37.11
CA ARG A 456 -1.97 0.81 -38.43
C ARG A 456 -1.86 -0.71 -38.49
N MET A 457 -0.98 -1.29 -37.66
CA MET A 457 -0.87 -2.74 -37.51
C MET A 457 -2.14 -3.35 -36.92
N CYS A 458 -2.82 -2.63 -36.06
CA CYS A 458 -4.02 -3.07 -35.35
C CYS A 458 -5.31 -2.98 -36.17
N ILE A 459 -5.41 -2.10 -37.16
CA ILE A 459 -6.63 -1.87 -37.93
C ILE A 459 -6.98 -3.06 -38.89
N GLY A 460 -6.11 -4.05 -39.03
CA GLY A 460 -6.29 -5.21 -39.90
C GLY A 460 -6.87 -6.47 -39.28
N THR A 461 -7.05 -6.50 -37.97
CA THR A 461 -7.52 -7.69 -37.23
C THR A 461 -9.04 -7.63 -37.01
N SER A 462 -9.75 -8.59 -37.62
CA SER A 462 -11.23 -8.67 -37.66
C SER A 462 -11.82 -9.46 -36.49
N ASP A 463 -11.13 -9.58 -35.38
CA ASP A 463 -11.59 -10.36 -34.26
C ASP A 463 -12.56 -9.59 -33.33
N ARG A 464 -13.35 -10.36 -32.58
CA ARG A 464 -14.43 -9.87 -31.69
C ARG A 464 -13.96 -8.89 -30.61
N TYR A 465 -12.65 -8.85 -30.34
CA TYR A 465 -11.95 -7.95 -29.43
C TYR A 465 -10.91 -7.14 -30.21
N SER A 466 -10.84 -5.85 -29.95
CA SER A 466 -10.03 -4.91 -30.75
C SER A 466 -8.55 -4.88 -30.38
N TYR A 467 -8.12 -5.58 -29.30
CA TYR A 467 -6.74 -5.56 -28.85
C TYR A 467 -5.78 -6.32 -29.76
N THR A 468 -4.55 -5.84 -29.80
CA THR A 468 -3.44 -6.49 -30.51
C THR A 468 -2.24 -6.61 -29.58
N ILE A 469 -1.68 -7.82 -29.49
CA ILE A 469 -0.42 -8.04 -28.78
C ILE A 469 0.73 -7.43 -29.60
N LEU A 470 1.64 -6.78 -28.95
CA LEU A 470 2.79 -6.11 -29.56
C LEU A 470 4.08 -6.79 -29.09
N ASP A 471 4.81 -7.38 -30.02
CA ASP A 471 6.11 -8.02 -29.75
C ASP A 471 7.28 -7.02 -29.89
N GLU A 472 7.11 -5.97 -30.70
CA GLU A 472 8.14 -4.98 -31.02
C GLU A 472 7.66 -3.57 -30.66
N THR A 473 8.26 -2.96 -29.65
CA THR A 473 7.95 -1.58 -29.19
C THR A 473 9.20 -0.72 -28.97
N GLU A 474 10.38 -1.20 -29.35
CA GLU A 474 11.67 -0.56 -29.10
C GLU A 474 11.76 0.83 -29.75
N ASP A 475 11.24 1.02 -30.97
CA ASP A 475 11.24 2.31 -31.66
C ASP A 475 10.42 3.37 -30.91
N LEU A 476 9.27 2.95 -30.33
CA LEU A 476 8.48 3.80 -29.44
C LEU A 476 9.27 4.15 -28.19
N VAL A 477 9.87 3.17 -27.52
CA VAL A 477 10.66 3.36 -26.28
C VAL A 477 11.82 4.31 -26.52
N LEU A 478 12.59 4.13 -27.59
CA LEU A 478 13.68 5.06 -27.96
C LEU A 478 13.19 6.49 -28.20
N SER A 479 12.00 6.63 -28.75
CA SER A 479 11.39 7.95 -28.98
C SER A 479 10.90 8.58 -27.67
N LEU A 480 10.37 7.77 -26.74
CA LEU A 480 9.95 8.19 -25.40
C LEU A 480 11.13 8.63 -24.51
N LEU A 481 12.26 7.92 -24.53
CA LEU A 481 13.48 8.31 -23.81
C LEU A 481 13.98 9.70 -24.25
N ARG A 482 13.97 9.97 -25.57
CA ARG A 482 14.32 11.28 -26.10
C ARG A 482 13.31 12.36 -25.71
N LEU A 483 12.02 12.02 -25.71
CA LEU A 483 10.95 12.92 -25.29
C LEU A 483 11.08 13.27 -23.82
N GLN A 484 11.28 12.27 -22.94
CA GLN A 484 11.47 12.47 -21.50
C GLN A 484 12.58 13.49 -21.22
N THR A 485 13.80 13.26 -21.73
CA THR A 485 14.93 14.17 -21.54
C THR A 485 14.64 15.58 -22.06
N THR A 486 13.89 15.67 -23.19
CA THR A 486 13.59 16.95 -23.80
C THR A 486 12.51 17.72 -23.03
N LEU A 487 11.49 17.00 -22.50
CA LEU A 487 10.46 17.58 -21.67
C LEU A 487 11.00 18.01 -20.31
N GLU A 488 11.86 17.20 -19.69
CA GLU A 488 12.50 17.51 -18.42
C GLU A 488 13.24 18.86 -18.50
N LYS A 489 14.13 19.01 -19.48
CA LYS A 489 14.83 20.26 -19.70
C LYS A 489 13.87 21.43 -20.00
N PHE A 490 12.83 21.20 -20.78
CA PHE A 490 11.84 22.24 -21.08
C PHE A 490 11.08 22.70 -19.84
N LEU A 491 10.67 21.77 -18.97
CA LEU A 491 9.94 22.06 -17.72
C LEU A 491 10.82 22.76 -16.69
N ASP A 492 12.11 22.44 -16.63
CA ASP A 492 13.08 23.12 -15.76
C ASP A 492 13.37 24.56 -16.23
N ASP A 493 13.50 24.76 -17.55
CA ASP A 493 13.72 26.09 -18.14
C ASP A 493 12.45 26.98 -18.09
N ASN A 494 11.24 26.37 -18.00
CA ASN A 494 9.95 27.05 -18.02
C ASN A 494 9.10 26.67 -16.80
N LYS A 495 9.35 27.31 -15.68
CA LYS A 495 8.67 27.00 -14.40
C LYS A 495 7.21 27.41 -14.37
N GLU A 496 6.81 28.42 -15.15
CA GLU A 496 5.45 28.95 -15.19
C GLU A 496 5.01 29.22 -16.64
N PHE A 497 3.94 28.56 -17.08
CA PHE A 497 3.23 28.85 -18.32
C PHE A 497 1.83 28.24 -18.28
N ASP A 498 0.93 28.81 -19.12
CA ASP A 498 -0.43 28.30 -19.24
C ASP A 498 -0.44 26.82 -19.65
N LYS A 499 -1.26 26.00 -18.94
CA LYS A 499 -1.38 24.55 -19.15
C LYS A 499 -0.10 23.74 -18.89
N ARG A 500 0.77 24.23 -18.00
CA ARG A 500 1.98 23.50 -17.60
C ARG A 500 1.65 22.14 -17.02
N ASP A 501 0.55 22.04 -16.28
CA ASP A 501 0.14 20.81 -15.61
C ASP A 501 -0.23 19.72 -16.63
N GLU A 502 -0.89 20.05 -17.74
CA GLU A 502 -1.16 19.11 -18.84
C GLU A 502 0.14 18.55 -19.47
N VAL A 503 1.19 19.38 -19.56
CA VAL A 503 2.51 18.94 -20.07
C VAL A 503 3.22 18.07 -19.02
N LEU A 504 3.07 18.40 -17.74
CA LEU A 504 3.65 17.66 -16.63
C LEU A 504 2.98 16.27 -16.48
N GLU A 505 1.68 16.18 -16.68
CA GLU A 505 0.95 14.91 -16.71
C GLU A 505 1.50 13.97 -17.79
N LEU A 506 1.70 14.45 -19.02
CA LEU A 506 2.33 13.64 -20.07
C LEU A 506 3.77 13.25 -19.73
N TYR A 507 4.56 14.17 -19.14
CA TYR A 507 5.91 13.85 -18.68
C TYR A 507 5.91 12.71 -17.66
N PHE A 508 5.03 12.75 -16.67
CA PHE A 508 4.89 11.67 -15.70
C PHE A 508 4.39 10.36 -16.33
N ALA A 509 3.43 10.43 -17.23
CA ALA A 509 2.94 9.24 -17.95
C ALA A 509 4.06 8.57 -18.76
N VAL A 510 4.88 9.36 -19.47
CA VAL A 510 6.04 8.86 -20.23
C VAL A 510 7.08 8.26 -19.29
N ARG A 511 7.39 8.93 -18.20
CA ARG A 511 8.33 8.43 -17.19
C ARG A 511 7.84 7.12 -16.58
N THR A 512 6.58 7.06 -16.13
CA THR A 512 5.97 5.84 -15.60
C THR A 512 6.04 4.69 -16.61
N TYR A 513 5.73 4.97 -17.88
CA TYR A 513 5.80 3.95 -18.91
C TYR A 513 7.23 3.40 -19.08
N LEU A 514 8.24 4.26 -19.09
CA LEU A 514 9.64 3.86 -19.22
C LEU A 514 10.15 3.11 -17.99
N ASP A 515 9.80 3.56 -16.78
CA ASP A 515 10.17 2.89 -15.54
C ASP A 515 9.53 1.49 -15.45
N ILE A 516 8.27 1.34 -15.87
CA ILE A 516 7.59 0.02 -15.94
C ILE A 516 8.16 -0.83 -17.06
N TYR A 517 8.56 -0.23 -18.19
CA TYR A 517 9.18 -0.98 -19.30
C TYR A 517 10.49 -1.66 -18.87
N GLU A 518 11.25 -1.07 -17.95
CA GLU A 518 12.44 -1.71 -17.35
C GLU A 518 12.12 -2.97 -16.55
N LEU A 519 10.86 -3.10 -16.06
CA LEU A 519 10.40 -4.27 -15.27
C LEU A 519 9.75 -5.35 -16.15
N VAL A 520 9.57 -5.10 -17.45
CA VAL A 520 8.89 -6.04 -18.35
C VAL A 520 9.68 -7.33 -18.50
N ASP A 521 9.04 -8.42 -18.14
CA ASP A 521 9.54 -9.80 -18.25
C ASP A 521 8.43 -10.72 -18.81
N SER A 522 8.61 -12.03 -18.71
CA SER A 522 7.62 -13.03 -19.14
C SER A 522 6.27 -12.96 -18.40
N LYS A 523 6.15 -12.17 -17.33
CA LYS A 523 4.92 -11.94 -16.56
C LYS A 523 4.12 -10.72 -17.04
N TYR A 524 4.57 -10.11 -18.13
CA TYR A 524 3.93 -8.96 -18.77
C TYR A 524 3.40 -9.30 -20.16
N VAL A 525 2.40 -8.55 -20.58
CA VAL A 525 1.91 -8.53 -21.97
C VAL A 525 1.83 -7.09 -22.42
N ILE A 526 2.49 -6.77 -23.52
CA ILE A 526 2.38 -5.45 -24.16
C ILE A 526 1.27 -5.54 -25.20
N TYR A 527 0.28 -4.68 -25.10
CA TYR A 527 -0.83 -4.68 -26.06
C TYR A 527 -1.30 -3.27 -26.39
N SER A 528 -2.00 -3.16 -27.49
CA SER A 528 -2.70 -1.94 -27.88
C SER A 528 -4.19 -2.20 -28.08
N ASP A 529 -4.98 -1.17 -27.83
CA ASP A 529 -6.44 -1.18 -27.98
C ASP A 529 -6.97 0.25 -28.13
N PHE A 530 -8.29 0.37 -28.19
CA PHE A 530 -8.99 1.65 -28.17
C PHE A 530 -9.79 1.78 -26.86
N ASN A 531 -9.72 2.96 -26.23
CA ASN A 531 -10.53 3.24 -25.07
C ASN A 531 -12.00 3.53 -25.46
N GLU A 532 -12.88 3.74 -24.49
CA GLU A 532 -14.30 4.03 -24.70
C GLU A 532 -14.57 5.28 -25.57
N LYS A 533 -13.60 6.21 -25.63
CA LYS A 533 -13.65 7.41 -26.47
C LYS A 533 -13.13 7.16 -27.89
N GLY A 534 -12.67 5.95 -28.20
CA GLY A 534 -12.07 5.60 -29.48
C GLY A 534 -10.63 6.10 -29.64
N GLU A 535 -9.96 6.49 -28.55
CA GLU A 535 -8.56 6.91 -28.56
C GLU A 535 -7.66 5.67 -28.49
N PHE A 536 -6.59 5.67 -29.30
CA PHE A 536 -5.65 4.56 -29.37
C PHE A 536 -4.64 4.62 -28.24
N PHE A 537 -4.40 3.49 -27.56
CA PHE A 537 -3.39 3.39 -26.52
C PHE A 537 -2.49 2.16 -26.67
N VAL A 538 -1.34 2.23 -26.05
CA VAL A 538 -0.42 1.12 -25.81
C VAL A 538 -0.26 0.94 -24.31
N LYS A 539 -0.41 -0.30 -23.82
CA LYS A 539 -0.33 -0.64 -22.41
C LYS A 539 0.71 -1.72 -22.16
N LEU A 540 1.54 -1.49 -21.14
CA LEU A 540 2.36 -2.50 -20.49
C LEU A 540 1.50 -3.11 -19.38
N PHE A 541 1.01 -4.33 -19.60
CA PHE A 541 0.08 -4.96 -18.67
C PHE A 541 0.80 -6.02 -17.83
N CYS A 542 0.90 -5.78 -16.53
CA CYS A 542 1.41 -6.74 -15.56
C CYS A 542 0.38 -7.84 -15.31
N VAL A 543 0.55 -9.00 -15.93
CA VAL A 543 -0.35 -10.15 -15.78
C VAL A 543 -0.16 -10.84 -14.43
N ASN A 544 1.10 -11.02 -14.02
CA ASN A 544 1.44 -11.65 -12.75
C ASN A 544 2.40 -10.75 -11.95
N PRO A 545 1.93 -10.05 -10.90
CA PRO A 545 2.73 -9.10 -10.15
C PRO A 545 3.65 -9.73 -9.11
N SER A 546 3.67 -11.05 -8.96
CA SER A 546 4.35 -11.73 -7.85
C SER A 546 5.84 -11.40 -7.76
N GLY A 547 6.56 -11.23 -8.90
CA GLY A 547 7.98 -10.86 -8.89
C GLY A 547 8.22 -9.49 -8.25
N ASN A 548 7.47 -8.50 -8.71
CA ASN A 548 7.58 -7.13 -8.20
C ASN A 548 7.19 -7.02 -6.72
N LEU A 549 6.15 -7.76 -6.30
CA LEU A 549 5.76 -7.82 -4.89
C LEU A 549 6.82 -8.52 -4.03
N GLN A 550 7.45 -9.57 -4.55
CA GLN A 550 8.51 -10.30 -3.86
C GLN A 550 9.71 -9.40 -3.59
N ASP A 551 10.13 -8.57 -4.56
CA ASP A 551 11.22 -7.60 -4.37
C ASP A 551 10.92 -6.61 -3.23
N CYS A 552 9.67 -6.16 -3.13
CA CYS A 552 9.25 -5.31 -2.01
C CYS A 552 9.24 -6.07 -0.68
N MET A 553 8.74 -7.31 -0.65
CA MET A 553 8.68 -8.13 0.57
C MET A 553 10.07 -8.48 1.11
N GLN A 554 11.06 -8.64 0.25
CA GLN A 554 12.45 -8.92 0.64
C GLN A 554 13.12 -7.76 1.41
N THR A 555 12.51 -6.56 1.42
CA THR A 555 12.97 -5.46 2.28
C THR A 555 12.64 -5.69 3.76
N GLY A 556 11.74 -6.61 4.06
CA GLY A 556 11.37 -7.06 5.41
C GLY A 556 11.76 -8.52 5.66
N ILE A 557 11.24 -9.09 6.74
CA ILE A 557 11.57 -10.46 7.17
C ILE A 557 10.45 -11.46 6.92
N ALA A 558 9.20 -11.04 6.99
CA ALA A 558 8.03 -11.90 6.82
C ALA A 558 6.78 -11.11 6.44
N THR A 559 5.91 -11.71 5.62
CA THR A 559 4.64 -11.13 5.20
C THR A 559 3.49 -12.07 5.56
N MET A 560 2.50 -11.54 6.28
CA MET A 560 1.29 -12.26 6.67
C MET A 560 0.12 -11.75 5.81
N PHE A 561 -0.31 -12.56 4.85
CA PHE A 561 -1.47 -12.29 4.01
C PHE A 561 -2.72 -12.89 4.64
N PHE A 562 -3.72 -12.09 4.96
CA PHE A 562 -4.94 -12.59 5.58
C PHE A 562 -6.20 -11.97 4.99
N SER A 563 -7.22 -12.81 4.85
CA SER A 563 -8.56 -12.42 4.41
C SER A 563 -9.57 -13.55 4.66
N ALA A 564 -10.85 -13.21 4.60
CA ALA A 564 -11.92 -14.20 4.64
C ALA A 564 -12.07 -14.98 3.32
N THR A 565 -11.53 -14.50 2.22
CA THR A 565 -11.82 -14.98 0.87
C THR A 565 -10.57 -15.38 0.06
N LEU A 566 -9.50 -15.86 0.72
CA LEU A 566 -8.30 -16.37 0.05
C LEU A 566 -8.51 -17.79 -0.51
N LEU A 567 -9.53 -17.98 -1.35
CA LEU A 567 -9.87 -19.25 -1.97
C LEU A 567 -9.84 -19.17 -3.52
N PRO A 568 -9.15 -20.07 -4.20
CA PRO A 568 -8.24 -21.08 -3.65
C PRO A 568 -6.89 -20.45 -3.24
N VAL A 569 -6.30 -20.89 -2.14
CA VAL A 569 -5.08 -20.27 -1.59
C VAL A 569 -3.90 -20.30 -2.57
N ASN A 570 -3.78 -21.34 -3.37
CA ASN A 570 -2.68 -21.48 -4.35
C ASN A 570 -2.71 -20.39 -5.43
N TYR A 571 -3.91 -19.92 -5.83
CA TYR A 571 -4.05 -18.77 -6.73
C TYR A 571 -3.40 -17.50 -6.12
N TYR A 572 -3.66 -17.25 -4.84
CA TYR A 572 -3.09 -16.10 -4.15
C TYR A 572 -1.60 -16.24 -3.89
N LYS A 573 -1.11 -17.44 -3.56
CA LYS A 573 0.32 -17.69 -3.42
C LYS A 573 1.06 -17.40 -4.74
N GLU A 574 0.55 -17.91 -5.86
CA GLU A 574 1.14 -17.71 -7.18
C GLU A 574 1.19 -16.23 -7.59
N LEU A 575 0.18 -15.42 -7.21
CA LEU A 575 0.08 -14.03 -7.63
C LEU A 575 0.66 -13.01 -6.64
N LEU A 576 0.76 -13.36 -5.36
CA LEU A 576 1.23 -12.43 -4.33
C LEU A 576 2.68 -12.70 -3.91
N SER A 577 3.01 -13.93 -3.56
CA SER A 577 4.36 -14.27 -3.13
C SER A 577 5.20 -14.95 -4.21
N GLY A 578 4.57 -15.55 -5.22
CA GLY A 578 5.24 -16.33 -6.24
C GLY A 578 5.78 -17.68 -5.75
N ASP A 579 5.62 -18.01 -4.46
CA ASP A 579 6.08 -19.25 -3.84
C ASP A 579 4.90 -20.10 -3.38
N ILE A 580 4.66 -21.22 -4.07
CA ILE A 580 3.60 -22.15 -3.75
C ILE A 580 3.82 -22.89 -2.41
N ASP A 581 5.06 -22.94 -1.93
CA ASP A 581 5.46 -23.62 -0.70
C ASP A 581 5.38 -22.72 0.54
N ASP A 582 5.00 -21.45 0.39
CA ASP A 582 4.72 -20.57 1.51
C ASP A 582 3.65 -21.16 2.43
N TYR A 583 3.74 -20.83 3.71
CA TYR A 583 2.82 -21.38 4.70
C TYR A 583 1.38 -20.92 4.44
N ALA A 584 0.44 -21.79 4.70
CA ALA A 584 -0.98 -21.46 4.64
C ALA A 584 -1.76 -22.18 5.74
N ILE A 585 -2.69 -21.44 6.36
CA ILE A 585 -3.67 -22.00 7.30
C ILE A 585 -5.08 -21.64 6.89
N TYR A 586 -5.97 -22.56 7.15
CA TYR A 586 -7.40 -22.35 7.06
C TYR A 586 -7.98 -22.42 8.47
N ILE A 587 -8.77 -21.43 8.83
CA ILE A 587 -9.46 -21.36 10.11
C ILE A 587 -10.95 -21.58 9.87
N ASP A 588 -11.54 -22.53 10.56
CA ASP A 588 -12.98 -22.77 10.52
C ASP A 588 -13.74 -21.61 11.16
N SER A 589 -14.98 -21.41 10.74
CA SER A 589 -15.84 -20.39 11.32
C SER A 589 -16.04 -20.65 12.83
N PRO A 590 -15.89 -19.65 13.69
CA PRO A 590 -16.20 -19.80 15.12
C PRO A 590 -17.69 -19.90 15.40
N PHE A 591 -18.53 -19.54 14.40
CA PHE A 591 -19.97 -19.42 14.56
C PHE A 591 -20.67 -20.75 14.26
N ASP A 592 -21.81 -21.01 14.95
CA ASP A 592 -22.63 -22.18 14.74
C ASP A 592 -23.18 -22.22 13.31
N THR A 593 -22.84 -23.27 12.57
CA THR A 593 -23.29 -23.47 11.19
C THR A 593 -24.80 -23.69 11.06
N HIS A 594 -25.49 -24.13 12.14
CA HIS A 594 -26.94 -24.28 12.16
C HIS A 594 -27.70 -22.95 12.14
N LYS A 595 -27.03 -21.86 12.55
CA LYS A 595 -27.59 -20.50 12.49
C LYS A 595 -27.61 -19.91 11.07
N ARG A 596 -27.14 -20.64 10.08
CA ARG A 596 -27.05 -20.19 8.69
C ARG A 596 -27.65 -21.22 7.73
N LEU A 597 -28.58 -20.77 6.91
CA LEU A 597 -29.05 -21.53 5.75
C LEU A 597 -28.30 -21.09 4.50
N VAL A 598 -27.56 -22.01 3.88
CA VAL A 598 -26.99 -21.78 2.53
C VAL A 598 -27.79 -22.55 1.51
N SER A 599 -28.30 -21.88 0.49
CA SER A 599 -29.12 -22.50 -0.57
C SER A 599 -28.62 -22.17 -1.98
N ILE A 600 -28.80 -23.09 -2.91
CA ILE A 600 -28.51 -22.91 -4.34
C ILE A 600 -29.77 -23.15 -5.14
N CYS A 601 -30.14 -22.19 -5.96
CA CYS A 601 -31.26 -22.33 -6.88
C CYS A 601 -30.84 -23.01 -8.18
N LYS A 602 -31.52 -24.12 -8.53
CA LYS A 602 -31.15 -24.97 -9.66
C LYS A 602 -31.84 -24.56 -10.98
N ASP A 603 -32.92 -23.80 -10.93
CA ASP A 603 -33.78 -23.52 -12.08
C ASP A 603 -33.67 -22.07 -12.62
N VAL A 604 -32.73 -21.27 -12.11
CA VAL A 604 -32.39 -19.95 -12.64
C VAL A 604 -30.93 -19.84 -13.07
N SER A 605 -30.65 -18.94 -14.00
CA SER A 605 -29.32 -18.70 -14.52
C SER A 605 -29.12 -17.25 -14.95
N SER A 606 -28.04 -16.62 -14.53
CA SER A 606 -27.65 -15.26 -14.93
C SER A 606 -26.86 -15.23 -16.26
N LYS A 607 -26.70 -16.36 -16.96
CA LYS A 607 -26.03 -16.43 -18.27
C LYS A 607 -26.65 -15.46 -19.24
N TYR A 608 -25.81 -14.74 -20.01
CA TYR A 608 -26.27 -13.76 -20.99
C TYR A 608 -27.31 -14.34 -21.98
N THR A 609 -27.10 -15.58 -22.42
CA THR A 609 -27.97 -16.28 -23.37
C THR A 609 -29.33 -16.67 -22.78
N ARG A 610 -29.50 -16.60 -21.45
CA ARG A 610 -30.77 -16.89 -20.77
C ARG A 610 -31.46 -15.64 -20.20
N ARG A 611 -30.86 -14.47 -20.36
CA ARG A 611 -31.43 -13.20 -19.87
C ARG A 611 -32.65 -12.83 -20.72
N ASN A 612 -33.81 -12.99 -20.12
CA ASN A 612 -35.09 -12.59 -20.70
C ASN A 612 -36.08 -12.36 -19.55
N GLU A 613 -37.23 -11.76 -19.88
CA GLU A 613 -38.24 -11.38 -18.91
C GLU A 613 -38.72 -12.59 -18.05
N ASN A 614 -38.93 -13.74 -18.66
CA ASN A 614 -39.39 -14.94 -17.93
C ASN A 614 -38.33 -15.43 -16.91
N GLU A 615 -37.05 -15.28 -17.22
CA GLU A 615 -35.99 -15.62 -16.30
C GLU A 615 -35.93 -14.63 -15.14
N TYR A 616 -36.15 -13.35 -15.42
CA TYR A 616 -36.19 -12.28 -14.41
C TYR A 616 -37.41 -12.42 -13.49
N ILE A 617 -38.58 -12.80 -14.04
CA ILE A 617 -39.78 -13.11 -13.24
C ILE A 617 -39.50 -14.29 -12.29
N ARG A 618 -38.84 -15.34 -12.78
CA ARG A 618 -38.45 -16.47 -11.92
C ARG A 618 -37.53 -16.06 -10.78
N MET A 619 -36.50 -15.24 -11.09
CA MET A 619 -35.59 -14.73 -10.06
C MET A 619 -36.34 -13.88 -9.04
N LEU A 620 -37.18 -12.97 -9.47
CA LEU A 620 -37.99 -12.12 -8.58
C LEU A 620 -38.94 -12.94 -7.68
N ASN A 621 -39.57 -13.99 -8.23
CA ASN A 621 -40.42 -14.90 -7.46
C ASN A 621 -39.63 -15.68 -6.41
N ILE A 622 -38.38 -16.13 -6.72
CA ILE A 622 -37.55 -16.80 -5.74
C ILE A 622 -37.10 -15.83 -4.65
N ILE A 623 -36.75 -14.56 -5.00
CA ILE A 623 -36.47 -13.52 -4.01
C ILE A 623 -37.68 -13.32 -3.08
N ARG A 624 -38.92 -13.22 -3.64
CA ARG A 624 -40.15 -13.12 -2.87
C ARG A 624 -40.31 -14.29 -1.90
N GLU A 625 -40.11 -15.53 -2.37
CA GLU A 625 -40.24 -16.73 -1.54
C GLU A 625 -39.17 -16.79 -0.43
N VAL A 626 -37.95 -16.33 -0.69
CA VAL A 626 -36.90 -16.28 0.32
C VAL A 626 -37.20 -15.23 1.38
N VAL A 627 -37.61 -14.02 0.98
CA VAL A 627 -37.92 -12.91 1.88
C VAL A 627 -39.17 -13.19 2.69
N SER A 628 -40.21 -13.83 2.10
CA SER A 628 -41.46 -14.20 2.80
C SER A 628 -41.25 -15.21 3.93
N GLY A 629 -40.05 -15.78 4.06
CA GLY A 629 -39.74 -16.73 5.12
C GLY A 629 -39.57 -16.13 6.51
N CYS A 630 -39.10 -14.88 6.58
CA CYS A 630 -38.94 -14.11 7.81
C CYS A 630 -38.95 -12.62 7.50
N ASP A 631 -39.71 -11.83 8.25
CA ASP A 631 -39.62 -10.38 8.12
C ASP A 631 -38.30 -9.84 8.64
N GLY A 632 -37.70 -8.88 7.91
CA GLY A 632 -36.41 -8.30 8.25
C GLY A 632 -35.70 -7.66 7.06
N ASN A 633 -34.42 -7.44 7.21
CA ASN A 633 -33.62 -6.74 6.21
C ASN A 633 -32.80 -7.73 5.34
N TYR A 634 -32.88 -7.54 4.04
CA TYR A 634 -32.21 -8.37 3.05
C TYR A 634 -31.38 -7.53 2.08
N MET A 635 -30.30 -8.10 1.57
CA MET A 635 -29.58 -7.56 0.42
C MET A 635 -29.62 -8.53 -0.75
N VAL A 636 -29.94 -8.00 -1.94
CA VAL A 636 -29.91 -8.73 -3.21
C VAL A 636 -28.78 -8.19 -4.05
N PHE A 637 -27.82 -9.04 -4.40
CA PHE A 637 -26.64 -8.66 -5.18
C PHE A 637 -26.78 -9.09 -6.64
N PHE A 638 -26.75 -8.12 -7.55
CA PHE A 638 -26.87 -8.31 -8.98
C PHE A 638 -25.49 -8.30 -9.67
N PRO A 639 -25.30 -9.03 -10.78
CA PRO A 639 -24.01 -9.05 -11.49
C PRO A 639 -23.69 -7.74 -12.24
N SER A 640 -24.65 -6.86 -12.43
CA SER A 640 -24.46 -5.55 -13.11
C SER A 640 -25.59 -4.59 -12.79
N TYR A 641 -25.34 -3.29 -12.93
CA TYR A 641 -26.36 -2.22 -12.82
C TYR A 641 -27.51 -2.43 -13.78
N LYS A 642 -27.23 -2.80 -15.04
CA LYS A 642 -28.27 -3.06 -16.03
C LYS A 642 -29.25 -4.15 -15.59
N MET A 643 -28.77 -5.26 -15.03
CA MET A 643 -29.64 -6.32 -14.54
C MET A 643 -30.40 -5.90 -13.27
N LEU A 644 -29.80 -5.09 -12.41
CA LEU A 644 -30.47 -4.49 -11.26
C LEU A 644 -31.61 -3.62 -11.71
N GLU A 645 -31.39 -2.72 -12.67
CA GLU A 645 -32.41 -1.82 -13.22
C GLU A 645 -33.55 -2.59 -13.89
N ASP A 646 -33.22 -3.56 -14.76
CA ASP A 646 -34.21 -4.39 -15.45
C ASP A 646 -35.13 -5.14 -14.47
N ILE A 647 -34.55 -5.71 -13.39
CA ILE A 647 -35.31 -6.45 -12.36
C ILE A 647 -36.07 -5.49 -11.44
N TYR A 648 -35.56 -4.30 -11.15
CA TYR A 648 -36.28 -3.28 -10.38
C TYR A 648 -37.51 -2.74 -11.12
N GLU A 649 -37.38 -2.45 -12.41
CA GLU A 649 -38.53 -2.08 -13.24
C GLU A 649 -39.60 -3.19 -13.27
N LEU A 650 -39.17 -4.43 -13.36
CA LEU A 650 -40.02 -5.60 -13.27
C LEU A 650 -40.67 -5.70 -11.87
N ALA A 651 -39.94 -5.46 -10.80
CA ALA A 651 -40.43 -5.49 -9.43
C ALA A 651 -41.57 -4.50 -9.18
N ILE A 652 -41.45 -3.31 -9.77
CA ILE A 652 -42.53 -2.30 -9.74
C ILE A 652 -43.79 -2.83 -10.46
N ARG A 653 -43.58 -3.39 -11.65
CA ARG A 653 -44.70 -3.88 -12.51
C ARG A 653 -45.42 -5.08 -11.90
N GLU A 654 -44.70 -5.95 -11.22
CA GLU A 654 -45.22 -7.16 -10.57
C GLU A 654 -45.72 -6.91 -9.12
N GLY A 655 -45.81 -5.66 -8.66
CA GLY A 655 -46.30 -5.30 -7.33
C GLY A 655 -45.34 -5.65 -6.18
N PHE A 656 -44.12 -6.03 -6.46
CA PHE A 656 -43.13 -6.41 -5.45
C PHE A 656 -42.79 -5.26 -4.51
N THR A 657 -42.72 -4.03 -5.04
CA THR A 657 -42.48 -2.80 -4.27
C THR A 657 -43.65 -2.34 -3.45
N GLU A 658 -44.86 -2.91 -3.66
CA GLU A 658 -46.02 -2.70 -2.78
C GLU A 658 -45.97 -3.61 -1.55
N GLU A 659 -45.35 -4.80 -1.70
CA GLU A 659 -45.19 -5.79 -0.63
C GLU A 659 -43.99 -5.45 0.27
N TYR A 660 -42.89 -4.97 -0.30
CA TYR A 660 -41.61 -4.75 0.37
C TYR A 660 -41.07 -3.34 0.14
N GLU A 661 -40.31 -2.80 1.09
CA GLU A 661 -39.53 -1.57 0.86
C GLU A 661 -38.25 -1.91 0.09
N VAL A 662 -38.09 -1.33 -1.10
CA VAL A 662 -36.92 -1.61 -1.96
C VAL A 662 -36.08 -0.35 -2.13
N PHE A 663 -34.80 -0.43 -1.77
CA PHE A 663 -33.79 0.61 -2.01
C PHE A 663 -32.75 0.12 -2.99
N CYS A 664 -32.42 0.94 -4.00
CA CYS A 664 -31.48 0.59 -5.05
C CYS A 664 -30.17 1.35 -4.97
N GLN A 665 -29.06 0.64 -5.10
CA GLN A 665 -27.75 1.23 -5.32
C GLN A 665 -27.69 1.89 -6.69
N THR A 666 -27.21 3.14 -6.76
CA THR A 666 -26.92 3.83 -8.03
C THR A 666 -25.41 3.85 -8.33
N GLY A 667 -25.05 3.97 -9.63
CA GLY A 667 -23.63 3.94 -10.05
C GLY A 667 -22.78 5.14 -9.61
N SER A 668 -23.43 6.23 -9.17
CA SER A 668 -22.77 7.50 -8.83
C SER A 668 -22.92 7.92 -7.36
N MET A 669 -23.24 6.99 -6.46
CA MET A 669 -23.43 7.30 -5.04
C MET A 669 -22.16 7.89 -4.40
N LYS A 670 -22.36 9.09 -3.79
CA LYS A 670 -21.34 9.74 -2.95
C LYS A 670 -21.29 9.11 -1.56
N GLU A 671 -20.25 9.39 -0.77
CA GLU A 671 -20.09 8.82 0.57
C GLU A 671 -21.31 9.09 1.49
N LYS A 672 -21.85 10.31 1.45
CA LYS A 672 -23.05 10.67 2.22
C LYS A 672 -24.30 9.85 1.83
N GLU A 673 -24.51 9.64 0.53
CA GLU A 673 -25.64 8.83 0.04
C GLU A 673 -25.49 7.36 0.42
N LYS A 674 -24.25 6.87 0.49
CA LYS A 674 -23.92 5.53 0.98
C LYS A 674 -24.23 5.39 2.47
N GLU A 675 -23.86 6.37 3.29
CA GLU A 675 -24.18 6.41 4.71
C GLU A 675 -25.71 6.46 4.93
N GLU A 676 -26.42 7.29 4.17
CA GLU A 676 -27.89 7.37 4.19
C GLU A 676 -28.53 6.02 3.81
N PHE A 677 -28.01 5.35 2.77
CA PHE A 677 -28.49 4.02 2.39
C PHE A 677 -28.28 2.99 3.52
N LEU A 678 -27.11 2.98 4.17
CA LEU A 678 -26.83 2.06 5.28
C LEU A 678 -27.67 2.37 6.52
N ALA A 679 -27.94 3.64 6.79
CA ALA A 679 -28.78 4.05 7.91
C ALA A 679 -30.24 3.57 7.76
N THR A 680 -30.70 3.27 6.55
CA THR A 680 -32.03 2.66 6.37
C THR A 680 -32.18 1.30 7.01
N PHE A 681 -31.07 0.55 7.17
CA PHE A 681 -31.04 -0.76 7.80
C PHE A 681 -31.11 -0.70 9.34
N ASP A 682 -31.03 0.47 9.94
CA ASP A 682 -31.13 0.71 11.39
C ASP A 682 -32.54 1.08 11.86
N VAL A 683 -33.47 1.23 10.93
CA VAL A 683 -34.83 1.68 11.23
C VAL A 683 -35.78 0.50 11.34
N ASP A 684 -36.51 0.41 12.47
CA ASP A 684 -37.62 -0.54 12.64
C ASP A 684 -38.73 -0.25 11.63
N ARG A 685 -39.27 -1.28 10.99
CA ARG A 685 -40.23 -1.18 9.89
C ARG A 685 -41.33 -2.21 9.97
N ASP A 686 -42.50 -1.83 9.46
CA ASP A 686 -43.64 -2.73 9.33
C ASP A 686 -43.51 -3.72 8.15
N LYS A 687 -42.61 -3.44 7.19
CA LYS A 687 -42.33 -4.26 6.01
C LYS A 687 -40.87 -4.60 5.92
N SER A 688 -40.55 -5.76 5.39
CA SER A 688 -39.17 -6.15 5.13
C SER A 688 -38.48 -5.18 4.16
N LEU A 689 -37.25 -4.81 4.49
CA LEU A 689 -36.40 -3.96 3.68
C LEU A 689 -35.52 -4.81 2.75
N ILE A 690 -35.47 -4.44 1.48
CA ILE A 690 -34.60 -5.13 0.49
C ILE A 690 -33.69 -4.12 -0.19
N GLY A 691 -32.40 -4.22 0.08
CA GLY A 691 -31.38 -3.43 -0.62
C GLY A 691 -30.96 -4.12 -1.92
N PHE A 692 -31.26 -3.50 -3.07
CA PHE A 692 -30.76 -3.96 -4.36
C PHE A 692 -29.38 -3.37 -4.61
N CYS A 693 -28.34 -4.21 -4.65
CA CYS A 693 -26.95 -3.83 -4.74
C CYS A 693 -26.25 -4.52 -5.91
N VAL A 694 -25.09 -4.00 -6.35
CA VAL A 694 -24.28 -4.64 -7.38
C VAL A 694 -23.14 -5.42 -6.75
N LEU A 695 -22.94 -6.66 -7.20
CA LEU A 695 -21.91 -7.55 -6.72
C LEU A 695 -20.49 -7.00 -7.05
N GLY A 696 -19.65 -6.86 -6.03
CA GLY A 696 -18.36 -6.16 -6.15
C GLY A 696 -18.48 -4.62 -6.15
N GLY A 697 -19.67 -4.08 -5.92
CA GLY A 697 -19.89 -2.65 -5.69
C GLY A 697 -19.62 -2.24 -4.24
N ILE A 698 -19.89 -0.96 -3.94
CA ILE A 698 -19.57 -0.30 -2.65
C ILE A 698 -20.20 -0.97 -1.42
N PHE A 699 -21.28 -1.75 -1.58
CA PHE A 699 -21.97 -2.47 -0.51
C PHE A 699 -21.58 -3.94 -0.40
N SER A 700 -20.81 -4.46 -1.35
CA SER A 700 -20.28 -5.84 -1.27
C SER A 700 -19.13 -5.97 -0.28
N GLU A 701 -18.47 -4.85 0.06
CA GLU A 701 -17.31 -4.83 0.94
C GLU A 701 -17.34 -3.63 1.90
N GLY A 702 -16.76 -3.79 3.10
CA GLY A 702 -16.52 -2.68 4.03
C GLY A 702 -17.77 -2.15 4.75
N ILE A 703 -18.89 -2.88 4.77
CA ILE A 703 -20.06 -2.56 5.58
C ILE A 703 -20.17 -3.50 6.77
N ASP A 704 -20.66 -3.02 7.90
CA ASP A 704 -20.83 -3.78 9.13
C ASP A 704 -22.28 -3.68 9.65
N LEU A 705 -23.13 -4.57 9.13
CA LEU A 705 -24.50 -4.73 9.54
C LEU A 705 -24.60 -5.98 10.43
N LYS A 706 -24.70 -5.79 11.75
CA LYS A 706 -24.76 -6.88 12.75
C LYS A 706 -26.20 -7.14 13.20
N ASN A 707 -26.44 -8.35 13.71
CA ASN A 707 -27.70 -8.79 14.28
C ASN A 707 -28.86 -8.62 13.27
N GLU A 708 -29.99 -8.16 13.69
CA GLU A 708 -31.21 -8.00 12.88
C GLU A 708 -31.09 -6.99 11.73
N ARG A 709 -29.98 -6.23 11.67
CA ARG A 709 -29.74 -5.26 10.59
C ARG A 709 -29.60 -5.91 9.22
N LEU A 710 -29.18 -7.19 9.13
CA LEU A 710 -29.14 -7.95 7.89
C LEU A 710 -29.30 -9.44 8.15
N ILE A 711 -30.47 -9.98 7.84
CA ILE A 711 -30.78 -11.41 8.04
C ILE A 711 -30.69 -12.25 6.77
N GLY A 712 -30.47 -11.65 5.60
CA GLY A 712 -30.35 -12.40 4.37
C GLY A 712 -29.54 -11.74 3.27
N SER A 713 -28.77 -12.55 2.56
CA SER A 713 -28.02 -12.19 1.36
C SER A 713 -28.41 -13.09 0.20
N ILE A 714 -28.97 -12.50 -0.85
CA ILE A 714 -29.40 -13.19 -2.07
C ILE A 714 -28.46 -12.77 -3.19
N ILE A 715 -27.75 -13.73 -3.78
CA ILE A 715 -26.68 -13.45 -4.73
C ILE A 715 -27.08 -14.01 -6.10
N ILE A 716 -27.27 -13.13 -7.07
CA ILE A 716 -27.66 -13.49 -8.43
C ILE A 716 -26.41 -13.61 -9.30
N GLY A 717 -26.19 -14.83 -9.81
CA GLY A 717 -25.07 -15.13 -10.67
C GLY A 717 -23.73 -15.37 -9.95
N THR A 718 -22.74 -15.77 -10.70
CA THR A 718 -21.45 -16.25 -10.21
C THR A 718 -20.39 -15.14 -10.11
N GLY A 719 -20.77 -13.87 -10.14
CA GLY A 719 -19.88 -12.73 -9.93
C GLY A 719 -18.83 -12.49 -11.02
N LEU A 720 -18.91 -13.20 -12.16
CA LEU A 720 -17.89 -13.09 -13.20
C LEU A 720 -17.68 -11.63 -13.61
N PRO A 721 -16.44 -11.15 -13.68
CA PRO A 721 -16.11 -9.85 -14.23
C PRO A 721 -16.64 -9.67 -15.66
N MET A 722 -16.85 -8.44 -16.08
CA MET A 722 -17.20 -8.11 -17.44
C MET A 722 -16.08 -8.57 -18.40
N VAL A 723 -16.46 -9.09 -19.56
CA VAL A 723 -15.50 -9.45 -20.61
C VAL A 723 -14.88 -8.18 -21.17
N CYS A 724 -13.56 -8.08 -21.12
CA CYS A 724 -12.77 -7.01 -21.69
C CYS A 724 -11.43 -7.55 -22.18
N SER A 725 -10.70 -6.74 -22.93
CA SER A 725 -9.42 -7.13 -23.54
C SER A 725 -8.43 -7.67 -22.48
N GLU A 726 -8.30 -7.00 -21.33
CA GLU A 726 -7.38 -7.45 -20.25
C GLU A 726 -7.77 -8.81 -19.67
N ARG A 727 -9.07 -9.09 -19.53
CA ARG A 727 -9.54 -10.41 -19.04
C ARG A 727 -9.28 -11.51 -20.05
N GLU A 728 -9.39 -11.23 -21.33
CA GLU A 728 -9.05 -12.20 -22.37
C GLU A 728 -7.53 -12.40 -22.48
N ILE A 729 -6.73 -11.34 -22.32
CA ILE A 729 -5.27 -11.44 -22.23
C ILE A 729 -4.87 -12.30 -21.03
N LEU A 730 -5.43 -12.04 -19.82
CA LEU A 730 -5.21 -12.86 -18.64
C LEU A 730 -5.55 -14.32 -18.90
N LYS A 731 -6.72 -14.58 -19.48
CA LYS A 731 -7.18 -15.94 -19.79
C LYS A 731 -6.19 -16.65 -20.71
N ASN A 732 -5.82 -16.03 -21.81
CA ASN A 732 -4.92 -16.61 -22.79
C ASN A 732 -3.53 -16.85 -22.20
N TYR A 733 -2.98 -15.88 -21.46
CA TYR A 733 -1.70 -16.03 -20.78
C TYR A 733 -1.65 -17.25 -19.86
N TYR A 734 -2.69 -17.47 -19.03
CA TYR A 734 -2.72 -18.61 -18.11
C TYR A 734 -3.02 -19.92 -18.83
N ASP A 735 -3.80 -19.93 -19.91
CA ASP A 735 -4.01 -21.12 -20.76
C ASP A 735 -2.69 -21.55 -21.39
N GLU A 736 -1.87 -20.62 -21.92
CA GLU A 736 -0.54 -20.88 -22.48
C GLU A 736 0.47 -21.37 -21.43
N ASN A 737 0.30 -20.97 -20.17
CA ASN A 737 1.14 -21.41 -19.04
C ASN A 737 0.60 -22.66 -18.32
N ASN A 738 -0.19 -23.51 -18.98
CA ASN A 738 -0.75 -24.77 -18.46
C ASN A 738 -1.60 -24.59 -17.21
N ARG A 739 -2.29 -23.45 -17.07
CA ARG A 739 -3.32 -23.18 -16.07
C ARG A 739 -4.69 -23.13 -16.77
N ASN A 740 -5.76 -23.19 -15.99
CA ASN A 740 -7.08 -22.89 -16.54
C ASN A 740 -7.27 -21.36 -16.55
N GLY A 741 -7.05 -20.72 -17.71
CA GLY A 741 -7.12 -19.26 -17.83
C GLY A 741 -8.49 -18.69 -17.48
N PHE A 742 -9.59 -19.42 -17.72
CA PHE A 742 -10.92 -19.01 -17.30
C PHE A 742 -11.05 -18.91 -15.78
N ASP A 743 -10.37 -19.76 -15.03
CA ASP A 743 -10.37 -19.71 -13.57
C ASP A 743 -9.67 -18.46 -13.07
N TYR A 744 -8.50 -18.13 -13.62
CA TYR A 744 -7.70 -16.98 -13.21
C TYR A 744 -8.33 -15.64 -13.61
N ALA A 745 -8.88 -15.54 -14.81
CA ALA A 745 -9.45 -14.30 -15.34
C ALA A 745 -10.86 -14.02 -14.83
N TYR A 746 -11.66 -15.08 -14.57
CA TYR A 746 -13.09 -14.93 -14.35
C TYR A 746 -13.61 -15.60 -13.09
N ARG A 747 -13.35 -16.93 -12.91
CA ARG A 747 -14.01 -17.71 -11.86
C ARG A 747 -13.53 -17.35 -10.48
N TYR A 748 -12.23 -17.29 -10.22
CA TYR A 748 -11.68 -16.97 -8.90
C TYR A 748 -12.03 -15.53 -8.48
N PRO A 749 -11.82 -14.49 -9.31
CA PRO A 749 -12.28 -13.15 -9.00
C PRO A 749 -13.80 -13.04 -8.78
N GLY A 750 -14.58 -13.81 -9.58
CA GLY A 750 -16.04 -13.86 -9.43
C GLY A 750 -16.49 -14.48 -8.12
N MET A 751 -15.92 -15.63 -7.77
CA MET A 751 -16.25 -16.32 -6.50
C MET A 751 -15.81 -15.49 -5.28
N ASN A 752 -14.71 -14.77 -5.36
CA ASN A 752 -14.30 -13.85 -4.29
C ASN A 752 -15.42 -12.84 -3.97
N LYS A 753 -16.00 -12.20 -5.00
CA LYS A 753 -17.14 -11.26 -4.83
C LYS A 753 -18.36 -11.94 -4.20
N VAL A 754 -18.68 -13.17 -4.64
CA VAL A 754 -19.78 -13.96 -4.08
C VAL A 754 -19.56 -14.24 -2.59
N LEU A 755 -18.36 -14.69 -2.22
CA LEU A 755 -18.02 -15.01 -0.84
C LEU A 755 -18.02 -13.76 0.05
N GLN A 756 -17.61 -12.62 -0.46
CA GLN A 756 -17.67 -11.33 0.24
C GLN A 756 -19.10 -10.91 0.54
N ALA A 757 -19.99 -11.00 -0.46
CA ALA A 757 -21.41 -10.68 -0.31
C ALA A 757 -22.10 -11.65 0.66
N ALA A 758 -21.78 -12.93 0.59
CA ALA A 758 -22.32 -13.95 1.51
C ALA A 758 -21.83 -13.77 2.96
N GLY A 759 -20.58 -13.33 3.14
CA GLY A 759 -19.97 -13.08 4.46
C GLY A 759 -20.53 -11.88 5.23
N ARG A 760 -21.60 -11.23 4.71
CA ARG A 760 -22.25 -10.08 5.40
C ARG A 760 -23.28 -10.53 6.43
N VAL A 761 -23.82 -11.74 6.31
CA VAL A 761 -24.97 -12.20 7.09
C VAL A 761 -24.59 -12.65 8.50
N ILE A 762 -23.51 -13.40 8.66
CA ILE A 762 -23.07 -13.94 9.96
C ILE A 762 -21.77 -13.27 10.38
N ARG A 763 -21.80 -12.47 11.45
CA ARG A 763 -20.70 -11.69 11.99
C ARG A 763 -20.45 -11.85 13.49
N THR A 764 -21.50 -12.26 14.21
CA THR A 764 -21.48 -12.50 15.66
C THR A 764 -22.02 -13.86 15.97
N ASP A 765 -21.86 -14.31 17.22
CA ASP A 765 -22.43 -15.56 17.70
C ASP A 765 -23.96 -15.52 17.81
N GLU A 766 -24.55 -14.32 17.75
CA GLU A 766 -25.99 -14.09 17.88
C GLU A 766 -26.68 -14.01 16.51
N ASP A 767 -25.91 -13.84 15.43
CA ASP A 767 -26.48 -13.69 14.08
C ASP A 767 -27.08 -14.99 13.55
N TYR A 768 -28.22 -14.83 12.89
CA TYR A 768 -28.91 -15.85 12.12
C TYR A 768 -29.16 -15.33 10.70
N GLY A 769 -29.19 -16.23 9.72
CA GLY A 769 -29.56 -15.74 8.41
C GLY A 769 -29.46 -16.72 7.25
N VAL A 770 -29.93 -16.20 6.11
CA VAL A 770 -30.08 -16.96 4.88
C VAL A 770 -29.12 -16.44 3.80
N ILE A 771 -28.37 -17.33 3.16
CA ILE A 771 -27.56 -17.07 1.99
C ILE A 771 -28.13 -17.86 0.82
N SER A 772 -28.66 -17.18 -0.18
CA SER A 772 -29.28 -17.81 -1.35
C SER A 772 -28.49 -17.49 -2.63
N LEU A 773 -27.92 -18.52 -3.25
CA LEU A 773 -27.15 -18.41 -4.49
C LEU A 773 -28.06 -18.73 -5.69
N LEU A 774 -28.43 -17.70 -6.46
CA LEU A 774 -29.38 -17.81 -7.56
C LEU A 774 -28.65 -17.98 -8.89
N ASP A 775 -28.08 -19.14 -9.10
CA ASP A 775 -27.54 -19.59 -10.40
C ASP A 775 -27.26 -21.10 -10.39
N GLU A 776 -27.71 -21.83 -11.41
CA GLU A 776 -27.49 -23.26 -11.57
C GLU A 776 -26.01 -23.66 -11.61
N ARG A 777 -25.11 -22.74 -12.01
CA ARG A 777 -23.66 -23.00 -12.12
C ARG A 777 -23.01 -23.32 -10.78
N PHE A 778 -23.57 -22.86 -9.68
CA PHE A 778 -23.05 -23.18 -8.34
C PHE A 778 -23.19 -24.68 -7.98
N LEU A 779 -24.03 -25.44 -8.69
CA LEU A 779 -24.12 -26.91 -8.54
C LEU A 779 -22.95 -27.65 -9.18
N ARG A 780 -22.22 -27.00 -10.08
CA ARG A 780 -21.08 -27.61 -10.75
C ARG A 780 -19.93 -27.84 -9.79
N ARG A 781 -19.17 -28.92 -9.99
CA ARG A 781 -18.03 -29.28 -9.15
C ARG A 781 -16.96 -28.18 -9.08
N ASP A 782 -16.68 -27.54 -10.21
CA ASP A 782 -15.67 -26.46 -10.34
C ASP A 782 -16.01 -25.19 -9.56
N TYR A 783 -17.28 -24.93 -9.25
CA TYR A 783 -17.71 -23.86 -8.34
C TYR A 783 -17.79 -24.35 -6.88
N ARG A 784 -18.29 -25.56 -6.65
CA ARG A 784 -18.41 -26.14 -5.32
C ARG A 784 -17.07 -26.27 -4.58
N GLN A 785 -16.00 -26.54 -5.32
CA GLN A 785 -14.64 -26.62 -4.77
C GLN A 785 -14.12 -25.29 -4.22
N LEU A 786 -14.76 -24.17 -4.58
CA LEU A 786 -14.41 -22.81 -4.13
C LEU A 786 -15.27 -22.36 -2.93
N PHE A 787 -16.14 -23.21 -2.43
CA PHE A 787 -16.94 -22.90 -1.26
C PHE A 787 -16.09 -23.00 0.02
N PRO A 788 -16.34 -22.12 1.01
CA PRO A 788 -15.78 -22.30 2.34
C PRO A 788 -16.13 -23.66 2.94
N ARG A 789 -15.23 -24.21 3.73
CA ARG A 789 -15.44 -25.55 4.34
C ARG A 789 -16.70 -25.64 5.20
N GLU A 790 -17.04 -24.53 5.84
CA GLU A 790 -18.24 -24.41 6.66
C GLU A 790 -19.57 -24.42 5.87
N TRP A 791 -19.54 -24.39 4.53
CA TRP A 791 -20.74 -24.55 3.69
C TRP A 791 -20.99 -26.05 3.36
N ASN A 792 -21.01 -26.87 4.40
CA ASN A 792 -21.13 -28.33 4.24
C ASN A 792 -22.58 -28.78 3.95
N ASP A 793 -23.59 -28.08 4.48
CA ASP A 793 -25.02 -28.40 4.32
C ASP A 793 -25.72 -27.37 3.42
N VAL A 794 -25.40 -27.43 2.13
CA VAL A 794 -26.02 -26.56 1.13
C VAL A 794 -27.32 -27.17 0.61
N LYS A 795 -28.43 -26.49 0.82
CA LYS A 795 -29.74 -26.92 0.33
C LYS A 795 -29.93 -26.56 -1.15
N VAL A 796 -30.49 -27.49 -1.94
CA VAL A 796 -30.84 -27.19 -3.33
C VAL A 796 -32.32 -26.78 -3.37
N ILE A 797 -32.57 -25.57 -3.86
CA ILE A 797 -33.90 -24.99 -3.96
C ILE A 797 -34.32 -24.80 -5.42
N ASP A 798 -35.60 -24.65 -5.65
CA ASP A 798 -36.21 -24.22 -6.91
C ASP A 798 -37.44 -23.34 -6.63
N SER A 799 -38.07 -22.83 -7.70
CA SER A 799 -39.24 -21.97 -7.61
C SER A 799 -40.46 -22.59 -6.87
N LYS A 800 -40.43 -23.91 -6.56
CA LYS A 800 -41.54 -24.60 -5.89
C LYS A 800 -41.29 -24.83 -4.41
N ASN A 801 -40.01 -24.98 -4.00
CA ASN A 801 -39.66 -25.38 -2.63
C ASN A 801 -38.89 -24.33 -1.84
N ALA A 802 -38.48 -23.20 -2.47
CA ALA A 802 -37.67 -22.19 -1.84
C ALA A 802 -38.31 -21.66 -0.53
N GLY A 803 -39.53 -21.22 -0.59
CA GLY A 803 -40.24 -20.71 0.58
C GLY A 803 -40.44 -21.72 1.69
N GLU A 804 -40.72 -22.99 1.36
CA GLU A 804 -40.86 -24.06 2.34
C GLU A 804 -39.55 -24.28 3.12
N ILE A 805 -38.42 -24.39 2.41
CA ILE A 805 -37.11 -24.61 3.00
C ILE A 805 -36.69 -23.43 3.89
N VAL A 806 -36.92 -22.22 3.44
CA VAL A 806 -36.57 -21.00 4.20
C VAL A 806 -37.46 -20.85 5.44
N ARG A 807 -38.80 -21.02 5.33
CA ARG A 807 -39.71 -21.03 6.47
C ARG A 807 -39.38 -22.12 7.47
N HIS A 808 -38.97 -23.30 7.00
CA HIS A 808 -38.56 -24.40 7.88
C HIS A 808 -37.33 -24.00 8.70
N PHE A 809 -36.32 -23.40 8.05
CA PHE A 809 -35.13 -22.88 8.75
C PHE A 809 -35.53 -21.92 9.88
N TRP A 810 -36.27 -20.86 9.55
CA TRP A 810 -36.67 -19.82 10.51
C TRP A 810 -37.56 -20.32 11.65
N LYS A 811 -38.24 -21.44 11.46
CA LYS A 811 -39.06 -22.05 12.52
C LYS A 811 -38.22 -22.69 13.61
N TYR A 812 -37.01 -23.11 13.33
CA TYR A 812 -36.12 -23.84 14.23
C TYR A 812 -34.90 -23.04 14.71
N VAL A 813 -34.79 -21.83 14.30
CA VAL A 813 -33.80 -20.83 14.71
C VAL A 813 -34.50 -19.69 15.48
#